data_ee6e1c0c1d890d693ae95098f99b5a0c
#
_entry.id   ee6e1c0c1d890d693ae95098f99b5a0c
#
_cell.length_a   1.000
_cell.length_b   1.000
_cell.length_c   1.000
_cell.angle_alpha   90.00
_cell.angle_beta   90.00
_cell.angle_gamma   90.00
#
_symmetry.space_group_name_H-M   'P 1'
#
loop_
_entity.id
_entity.type
_entity.pdbx_description
1 polymer ?
#
loop_
_entity_poly.entity_id
_entity_poly.type
_entity_poly.pdbx_seq_one_letter_code
_entity_poly.pdbx_strand_id
1 'polypeptide(L)'
;MAEKSEKQLVVGILAHVDSGKTTLSEAMLYRAGSIRKLGRVDNKDAFLDIDTLEKARGITIFSKQALLKTGSTNITLLDTPGHVDFSTETERTLQVLDYAVLVISGTDGVQSHTETLWRLLRRYHIPTFVFINKMDLPGPGKEALLSQLSHRLGDGFVDFGAEQAERDEALALCDERLMEKMLDAGSLTAEDIIPAIARRHVFPCWFGVALQRENAGGLQGVDELLAGLDEYTRAAPALEAFGARVFKVSQDERGERLTWLRVTGGELKVKAQLTGEADGEPWAEKANQLRLYSGAKYTLAEAIGPGQVCAVTGLTRAKPGTGLGAERDSDLPVLEPVLSYRVCLPEGADVHAALGKLHRLEEEEPQLHVVWNETLGEIHVQLMGEIQLEVLKSLLAERYGLDVEFDSGGILYKETITEAIEGVGHYEPLRHYAEVHLKLEPLPRGSGMQFAANCREEELDKNWQRLVLTHLEEKQHLGVLIGAPLTDMKITLIAGRAHLKHTEGGDFRQATYRAVRQGLMMANQIKKTQLLEPWYSFRLEVPAENIGRAMSDVQRMEGSFDPPETAPDGQTATLTGFAPVATMRSYPMEVVSYTRGRGHLNLTLDGYRPCHNAAEVIEAVDYEPEHDLDNPADSVFCSHGAGFVVPWEQVRSHMHVDSGWGRTAPTAEETAARPRRMAAYRATLEEDAELLKIFERTYGPIKRDPLAAFRPVQKRERPDFAAEQWEIAPEYLLVDGYNIIFAWDELNALSKESLDAARHRLMDILCNYQGFKKCVLILVFDAYRVPGSPGSIEQYHNIHVVYTKEAETADMFIERVTHEIGKNRRVRVATSDGMEQVIILGHGALRVSARMFHEEVQDVEKEIRRCIQGEA
;
A
#
# COMPACT_ATOMS: atom_id res chain seq x y z
N MET A 1 -23.82 -9.03 -43.45
CA MET A 1 -23.01 -7.92 -42.94
C MET A 1 -22.68 -8.32 -41.52
N ALA A 2 -21.42 -8.61 -41.20
CA ALA A 2 -21.02 -8.84 -39.81
C ALA A 2 -21.28 -7.53 -39.06
N GLU A 3 -22.06 -7.56 -37.98
CA GLU A 3 -22.16 -6.45 -37.06
C GLU A 3 -20.73 -6.12 -36.59
N LYS A 4 -20.25 -4.93 -36.95
CA LYS A 4 -19.01 -4.42 -36.36
C LYS A 4 -19.25 -4.37 -34.86
N SER A 5 -18.58 -5.24 -34.11
CA SER A 5 -18.54 -5.19 -32.65
C SER A 5 -18.23 -3.75 -32.22
N GLU A 6 -19.13 -3.12 -31.49
CA GLU A 6 -18.92 -1.77 -30.97
C GLU A 6 -17.70 -1.79 -30.04
N LYS A 7 -16.74 -0.92 -30.31
CA LYS A 7 -15.51 -0.76 -29.51
C LYS A 7 -15.85 -0.10 -28.18
N GLN A 8 -15.40 -0.68 -27.06
CA GLN A 8 -15.54 -0.11 -25.71
C GLN A 8 -14.18 0.41 -25.23
N LEU A 9 -14.10 1.66 -24.79
CA LEU A 9 -12.89 2.30 -24.31
C LEU A 9 -13.13 3.04 -23.00
N VAL A 10 -12.12 3.06 -22.13
CA VAL A 10 -12.05 3.93 -20.96
C VAL A 10 -11.00 5.01 -21.23
N VAL A 11 -11.42 6.26 -21.29
CA VAL A 11 -10.57 7.41 -21.60
C VAL A 11 -10.56 8.39 -20.44
N GLY A 12 -9.36 8.69 -19.90
CA GLY A 12 -9.18 9.69 -18.84
C GLY A 12 -8.83 11.06 -19.40
N ILE A 13 -9.44 12.11 -18.86
CA ILE A 13 -9.06 13.49 -19.15
C ILE A 13 -8.21 14.01 -17.99
N LEU A 14 -6.97 14.39 -18.33
CA LEU A 14 -5.97 14.87 -17.36
C LEU A 14 -5.53 16.28 -17.74
N ALA A 15 -5.29 17.11 -16.75
CA ALA A 15 -4.81 18.47 -16.98
C ALA A 15 -4.23 19.07 -15.69
N HIS A 16 -3.37 20.07 -15.86
CA HIS A 16 -3.13 21.03 -14.79
C HIS A 16 -4.39 21.88 -14.52
N VAL A 17 -4.48 22.44 -13.31
CA VAL A 17 -5.55 23.36 -12.93
C VAL A 17 -5.71 24.45 -14.00
N ASP A 18 -6.94 24.88 -14.26
CA ASP A 18 -7.31 25.92 -15.21
C ASP A 18 -6.96 25.67 -16.68
N SER A 19 -6.43 24.53 -17.08
CA SER A 19 -6.21 24.20 -18.50
C SER A 19 -7.51 23.98 -19.28
N GLY A 20 -8.65 23.90 -18.61
CA GLY A 20 -9.98 23.73 -19.22
C GLY A 20 -10.38 22.27 -19.41
N LYS A 21 -9.94 21.39 -18.52
CA LYS A 21 -10.24 19.96 -18.49
C LYS A 21 -11.76 19.66 -18.52
N THR A 22 -12.49 20.10 -17.49
CA THR A 22 -13.94 19.91 -17.39
C THR A 22 -14.68 20.60 -18.54
N THR A 23 -14.18 21.74 -19.03
CA THR A 23 -14.73 22.41 -20.20
C THR A 23 -14.59 21.56 -21.47
N LEU A 24 -13.46 20.87 -21.66
CA LEU A 24 -13.26 19.93 -22.77
C LEU A 24 -14.19 18.71 -22.62
N SER A 25 -14.27 18.14 -21.41
CA SER A 25 -15.19 17.03 -21.11
C SER A 25 -16.64 17.37 -21.46
N GLU A 26 -17.13 18.56 -21.07
CA GLU A 26 -18.46 19.09 -21.42
C GLU A 26 -18.62 19.25 -22.92
N ALA A 27 -17.61 19.82 -23.60
CA ALA A 27 -17.63 20.02 -25.06
C ALA A 27 -17.70 18.68 -25.82
N MET A 28 -16.93 17.66 -25.38
CA MET A 28 -16.98 16.31 -25.96
C MET A 28 -18.35 15.66 -25.77
N LEU A 29 -18.93 15.74 -24.56
CA LEU A 29 -20.29 15.22 -24.28
C LEU A 29 -21.36 15.92 -25.11
N TYR A 30 -21.26 17.24 -25.26
CA TYR A 30 -22.19 18.04 -26.09
C TYR A 30 -22.09 17.68 -27.57
N ARG A 31 -20.87 17.58 -28.13
CA ARG A 31 -20.66 17.24 -29.55
C ARG A 31 -21.07 15.80 -29.85
N ALA A 32 -20.84 14.86 -28.92
CA ALA A 32 -21.32 13.48 -29.01
C ALA A 32 -22.84 13.33 -28.82
N GLY A 33 -23.57 14.42 -28.48
CA GLY A 33 -25.02 14.41 -28.24
C GLY A 33 -25.44 13.73 -26.92
N SER A 34 -24.52 13.43 -26.03
CA SER A 34 -24.81 12.84 -24.70
C SER A 34 -25.51 13.84 -23.78
N ILE A 35 -25.22 15.13 -23.92
CA ILE A 35 -25.90 16.23 -23.23
C ILE A 35 -26.52 17.21 -24.23
N ARG A 36 -27.65 17.80 -23.84
CA ARG A 36 -28.42 18.72 -24.72
C ARG A 36 -27.99 20.18 -24.62
N LYS A 37 -27.39 20.57 -23.51
CA LYS A 37 -26.91 21.91 -23.21
C LYS A 37 -25.45 21.84 -22.80
N LEU A 38 -24.65 22.73 -23.37
CA LEU A 38 -23.24 22.87 -22.95
C LEU A 38 -23.23 23.57 -21.58
N GLY A 39 -22.76 22.85 -20.54
CA GLY A 39 -22.55 23.41 -19.21
C GLY A 39 -21.27 24.24 -19.14
N ARG A 40 -21.19 25.13 -18.16
CA ARG A 40 -20.00 25.97 -17.91
C ARG A 40 -19.62 25.92 -16.43
N VAL A 41 -18.35 25.68 -16.15
CA VAL A 41 -17.80 25.68 -14.78
C VAL A 41 -18.04 27.05 -14.12
N ASP A 42 -17.79 28.17 -14.86
CA ASP A 42 -17.97 29.52 -14.36
C ASP A 42 -19.43 29.80 -13.92
N ASN A 43 -20.40 29.20 -14.61
CA ASN A 43 -21.82 29.36 -14.32
C ASN A 43 -22.33 28.34 -13.28
N LYS A 44 -21.49 27.41 -12.81
CA LYS A 44 -21.80 26.30 -11.88
C LYS A 44 -22.92 25.37 -12.40
N ASP A 45 -23.09 25.28 -13.74
CA ASP A 45 -24.09 24.46 -14.43
C ASP A 45 -23.48 23.33 -15.28
N ALA A 46 -22.19 23.02 -15.11
CA ALA A 46 -21.52 21.91 -15.75
C ALA A 46 -22.16 20.56 -15.33
N PHE A 47 -22.33 19.65 -16.29
CA PHE A 47 -22.95 18.33 -16.07
C PHE A 47 -22.11 17.42 -15.16
N LEU A 48 -20.80 17.57 -15.22
CA LEU A 48 -19.87 16.77 -14.42
C LEU A 48 -19.61 17.35 -13.02
N ASP A 49 -19.76 18.67 -12.82
CA ASP A 49 -19.60 19.29 -11.50
C ASP A 49 -20.87 19.10 -10.67
N ILE A 50 -20.94 17.99 -9.94
CA ILE A 50 -22.13 17.61 -9.16
C ILE A 50 -22.01 18.10 -7.71
N ASP A 51 -20.82 18.01 -7.14
CA ASP A 51 -20.53 18.29 -5.75
C ASP A 51 -20.61 19.79 -5.41
N THR A 52 -21.14 20.10 -4.22
CA THR A 52 -21.28 21.49 -3.73
C THR A 52 -19.93 22.14 -3.46
N LEU A 53 -18.96 21.38 -2.97
CA LEU A 53 -17.61 21.86 -2.69
C LEU A 53 -16.83 22.15 -3.98
N GLU A 54 -16.96 21.30 -5.00
CA GLU A 54 -16.37 21.52 -6.32
C GLU A 54 -16.93 22.79 -6.96
N LYS A 55 -18.26 22.97 -6.94
CA LYS A 55 -18.94 24.17 -7.43
C LYS A 55 -18.55 25.46 -6.69
N ALA A 56 -18.31 25.34 -5.37
CA ALA A 56 -17.91 26.51 -4.58
C ALA A 56 -16.49 26.97 -4.93
N ARG A 57 -15.59 26.02 -5.22
CA ARG A 57 -14.16 26.27 -5.45
C ARG A 57 -13.78 26.35 -6.93
N GLY A 58 -14.62 25.85 -7.83
CA GLY A 58 -14.33 25.80 -9.28
C GLY A 58 -13.23 24.79 -9.65
N ILE A 59 -12.97 23.78 -8.81
CA ILE A 59 -11.97 22.71 -9.03
C ILE A 59 -12.64 21.33 -8.94
N THR A 60 -12.17 20.39 -9.76
CA THR A 60 -12.58 18.99 -9.67
C THR A 60 -11.79 18.31 -8.55
N ILE A 61 -12.49 17.72 -7.59
CA ILE A 61 -11.91 17.03 -6.42
C ILE A 61 -11.95 15.51 -6.63
N PHE A 62 -13.10 14.99 -7.12
CA PHE A 62 -13.34 13.57 -7.31
C PHE A 62 -13.42 13.21 -8.79
N SER A 63 -12.90 12.04 -9.16
CA SER A 63 -13.07 11.50 -10.52
C SER A 63 -14.53 11.26 -10.84
N LYS A 64 -14.99 11.76 -11.99
CA LYS A 64 -16.36 11.65 -12.48
C LYS A 64 -16.42 10.80 -13.73
N GLN A 65 -17.52 10.07 -13.89
CA GLN A 65 -17.78 9.24 -15.06
C GLN A 65 -18.89 9.84 -15.94
N ALA A 66 -18.68 9.82 -17.25
CA ALA A 66 -19.72 10.09 -18.23
C ALA A 66 -19.60 9.12 -19.41
N LEU A 67 -20.72 8.86 -20.06
CA LEU A 67 -20.79 7.98 -21.24
C LEU A 67 -21.03 8.80 -22.49
N LEU A 68 -20.21 8.55 -23.50
CA LEU A 68 -20.40 9.16 -24.83
C LEU A 68 -20.14 8.13 -25.94
N LYS A 69 -20.70 8.40 -27.11
CA LYS A 69 -20.50 7.58 -28.31
C LYS A 69 -20.00 8.46 -29.45
N THR A 70 -18.90 8.02 -30.07
CA THR A 70 -18.34 8.65 -31.28
C THR A 70 -18.12 7.60 -32.36
N GLY A 71 -18.68 7.78 -33.55
CA GLY A 71 -18.57 6.79 -34.62
C GLY A 71 -19.02 5.38 -34.20
N SER A 72 -18.06 4.42 -34.20
CA SER A 72 -18.25 3.03 -33.78
C SER A 72 -17.81 2.76 -32.35
N THR A 73 -17.34 3.78 -31.62
CA THR A 73 -16.72 3.67 -30.31
C THR A 73 -17.63 4.19 -29.20
N ASN A 74 -17.86 3.35 -28.18
CA ASN A 74 -18.44 3.76 -26.90
C ASN A 74 -17.31 4.11 -25.96
N ILE A 75 -17.33 5.31 -25.41
CA ILE A 75 -16.29 5.80 -24.52
C ILE A 75 -16.88 6.02 -23.12
N THR A 76 -16.28 5.39 -22.12
CA THR A 76 -16.42 5.79 -20.74
C THR A 76 -15.39 6.86 -20.44
N LEU A 77 -15.83 8.10 -20.33
CA LEU A 77 -15.00 9.26 -20.03
C LEU A 77 -14.82 9.35 -18.50
N LEU A 78 -13.60 9.42 -18.03
CA LEU A 78 -13.25 9.68 -16.63
C LEU A 78 -12.61 11.07 -16.53
N ASP A 79 -13.34 12.02 -15.95
CA ASP A 79 -12.81 13.36 -15.65
C ASP A 79 -12.09 13.31 -14.30
N THR A 80 -10.76 13.51 -14.29
CA THR A 80 -9.92 13.37 -13.11
C THR A 80 -9.69 14.72 -12.41
N PRO A 81 -9.30 14.75 -11.13
CA PRO A 81 -8.86 15.97 -10.47
C PRO A 81 -7.68 16.62 -11.20
N GLY A 82 -7.66 17.95 -11.26
CA GLY A 82 -6.55 18.71 -11.85
C GLY A 82 -5.60 19.34 -10.85
N HIS A 83 -5.94 19.33 -9.56
CA HIS A 83 -5.13 19.88 -8.48
C HIS A 83 -4.13 18.86 -7.92
N VAL A 84 -2.93 19.33 -7.57
CA VAL A 84 -1.82 18.49 -7.08
C VAL A 84 -2.20 17.71 -5.82
N ASP A 85 -2.96 18.33 -4.90
CA ASP A 85 -3.40 17.70 -3.65
C ASP A 85 -4.29 16.45 -3.86
N PHE A 86 -4.93 16.34 -5.04
CA PHE A 86 -5.78 15.19 -5.41
C PHE A 86 -5.12 14.27 -6.44
N SER A 87 -3.82 14.38 -6.63
CA SER A 87 -3.08 13.57 -7.61
C SER A 87 -3.15 12.08 -7.32
N THR A 88 -3.35 11.68 -6.08
CA THR A 88 -3.54 10.30 -5.63
C THR A 88 -4.81 9.66 -6.22
N GLU A 89 -5.93 10.39 -6.23
CA GLU A 89 -7.17 9.97 -6.90
C GLU A 89 -6.95 9.84 -8.43
N THR A 90 -6.19 10.77 -9.01
CA THR A 90 -5.81 10.72 -10.44
C THR A 90 -4.97 9.48 -10.70
N GLU A 91 -3.95 9.19 -9.91
CA GLU A 91 -3.08 8.02 -10.07
C GLU A 91 -3.86 6.71 -10.02
N ARG A 92 -4.79 6.55 -9.09
CA ARG A 92 -5.67 5.37 -9.02
C ARG A 92 -6.53 5.23 -10.29
N THR A 93 -7.04 6.34 -10.80
CA THR A 93 -7.84 6.34 -12.03
C THR A 93 -7.03 5.92 -13.25
N LEU A 94 -5.73 6.27 -13.33
CA LEU A 94 -4.85 5.88 -14.43
C LEU A 94 -4.81 4.35 -14.65
N GLN A 95 -4.88 3.57 -13.59
CA GLN A 95 -4.75 2.11 -13.65
C GLN A 95 -5.92 1.39 -14.36
N VAL A 96 -6.98 2.11 -14.67
CA VAL A 96 -8.16 1.56 -15.38
C VAL A 96 -8.38 2.21 -16.75
N LEU A 97 -7.46 3.05 -17.24
CA LEU A 97 -7.57 3.70 -18.54
C LEU A 97 -7.04 2.82 -19.67
N ASP A 98 -7.66 2.92 -20.86
CA ASP A 98 -7.09 2.47 -22.13
C ASP A 98 -6.24 3.55 -22.76
N TYR A 99 -6.72 4.79 -22.69
CA TYR A 99 -6.10 5.99 -23.25
C TYR A 99 -6.30 7.19 -22.34
N ALA A 100 -5.42 8.15 -22.46
CA ALA A 100 -5.53 9.43 -21.79
C ALA A 100 -5.59 10.58 -22.81
N VAL A 101 -6.33 11.62 -22.49
CA VAL A 101 -6.29 12.92 -23.17
C VAL A 101 -5.66 13.92 -22.19
N LEU A 102 -4.45 14.35 -22.48
CA LEU A 102 -3.74 15.36 -21.69
C LEU A 102 -4.09 16.74 -22.25
N VAL A 103 -4.75 17.56 -21.45
CA VAL A 103 -5.18 18.90 -21.82
C VAL A 103 -4.13 19.92 -21.36
N ILE A 104 -3.65 20.72 -22.27
CA ILE A 104 -2.64 21.76 -22.05
C ILE A 104 -3.21 23.11 -22.42
N SER A 105 -2.95 24.13 -21.62
CA SER A 105 -3.33 25.51 -21.95
C SER A 105 -2.39 26.06 -23.02
N GLY A 106 -2.95 26.56 -24.12
CA GLY A 106 -2.18 27.22 -25.18
C GLY A 106 -1.57 28.56 -24.76
N THR A 107 -2.06 29.16 -23.65
CA THR A 107 -1.48 30.40 -23.09
C THR A 107 -0.29 30.10 -22.18
N ASP A 108 -0.36 29.04 -21.39
CA ASP A 108 0.59 28.77 -20.31
C ASP A 108 1.59 27.66 -20.67
N GLY A 109 1.28 26.85 -21.69
CA GLY A 109 2.10 25.74 -22.13
C GLY A 109 2.21 24.61 -21.10
N VAL A 110 3.37 23.94 -21.09
CA VAL A 110 3.65 22.83 -20.16
C VAL A 110 3.97 23.38 -18.77
N GLN A 111 3.20 22.94 -17.76
CA GLN A 111 3.36 23.33 -16.37
C GLN A 111 3.92 22.18 -15.52
N SER A 112 4.37 22.47 -14.29
CA SER A 112 5.01 21.47 -13.42
C SER A 112 4.12 20.25 -13.13
N HIS A 113 2.82 20.46 -12.88
CA HIS A 113 1.90 19.34 -12.69
C HIS A 113 1.68 18.53 -13.97
N THR A 114 1.74 19.16 -15.15
CA THR A 114 1.70 18.45 -16.44
C THR A 114 2.86 17.45 -16.56
N GLU A 115 4.06 17.82 -16.10
CA GLU A 115 5.23 16.91 -16.07
C GLU A 115 5.01 15.75 -15.11
N THR A 116 4.40 15.99 -13.94
CA THR A 116 4.06 14.92 -12.99
C THR A 116 3.06 13.94 -13.60
N LEU A 117 1.99 14.46 -14.21
CA LEU A 117 1.00 13.62 -14.93
C LEU A 117 1.67 12.83 -16.06
N TRP A 118 2.62 13.48 -16.79
CA TRP A 118 3.35 12.82 -17.88
C TRP A 118 4.25 11.68 -17.36
N ARG A 119 4.93 11.87 -16.22
CA ARG A 119 5.72 10.79 -15.57
C ARG A 119 4.82 9.62 -15.18
N LEU A 120 3.64 9.87 -14.62
CA LEU A 120 2.68 8.83 -14.27
C LEU A 120 2.15 8.11 -15.51
N LEU A 121 1.74 8.83 -16.56
CA LEU A 121 1.31 8.25 -17.84
C LEU A 121 2.39 7.37 -18.48
N ARG A 122 3.67 7.75 -18.33
CA ARG A 122 4.82 6.96 -18.81
C ARG A 122 5.03 5.72 -17.96
N ARG A 123 4.91 5.83 -16.64
CA ARG A 123 5.05 4.71 -15.70
C ARG A 123 4.01 3.62 -15.94
N TYR A 124 2.76 4.01 -16.09
CA TYR A 124 1.64 3.10 -16.34
C TYR A 124 1.46 2.72 -17.82
N HIS A 125 2.40 3.14 -18.69
CA HIS A 125 2.38 2.86 -20.14
C HIS A 125 1.09 3.24 -20.87
N ILE A 126 0.41 4.31 -20.44
CA ILE A 126 -0.89 4.71 -21.00
C ILE A 126 -0.69 5.50 -22.30
N PRO A 127 -1.21 5.03 -23.46
CA PRO A 127 -1.20 5.77 -24.70
C PRO A 127 -1.92 7.10 -24.52
N THR A 128 -1.33 8.19 -24.98
CA THR A 128 -1.76 9.55 -24.65
C THR A 128 -2.00 10.38 -25.88
N PHE A 129 -3.15 11.02 -25.95
CA PHE A 129 -3.54 12.06 -26.89
C PHE A 129 -3.36 13.42 -26.20
N VAL A 130 -3.07 14.46 -26.94
CA VAL A 130 -2.87 15.80 -26.39
C VAL A 130 -3.86 16.77 -27.02
N PHE A 131 -4.53 17.56 -26.18
CA PHE A 131 -5.40 18.64 -26.63
C PHE A 131 -4.89 19.98 -26.10
N ILE A 132 -4.41 20.82 -27.01
CA ILE A 132 -3.95 22.17 -26.68
C ILE A 132 -5.13 23.10 -26.75
N ASN A 133 -5.65 23.51 -25.59
CA ASN A 133 -6.87 24.29 -25.40
C ASN A 133 -6.57 25.80 -25.34
N LYS A 134 -7.60 26.64 -25.41
CA LYS A 134 -7.53 28.11 -25.29
C LYS A 134 -6.73 28.78 -26.41
N MET A 135 -6.70 28.21 -27.61
CA MET A 135 -5.98 28.76 -28.76
C MET A 135 -6.62 30.09 -29.33
N ASP A 136 -7.75 30.52 -28.77
CA ASP A 136 -8.40 31.81 -29.03
C ASP A 136 -7.82 32.95 -28.19
N LEU A 137 -6.98 32.66 -27.23
CA LEU A 137 -6.31 33.63 -26.36
C LEU A 137 -4.89 33.95 -26.87
N PRO A 138 -4.36 35.15 -26.56
CA PRO A 138 -2.97 35.48 -26.88
C PRO A 138 -2.00 34.49 -26.18
N GLY A 139 -1.07 33.95 -26.94
CA GLY A 139 -0.10 33.00 -26.43
C GLY A 139 0.94 32.58 -27.47
N PRO A 140 1.80 31.59 -27.16
CA PRO A 140 2.73 31.02 -28.10
C PRO A 140 2.02 30.37 -29.29
N GLY A 141 2.66 30.44 -30.48
CA GLY A 141 2.12 29.78 -31.68
C GLY A 141 2.25 28.23 -31.57
N LYS A 142 1.56 27.52 -32.49
CA LYS A 142 1.55 26.06 -32.54
C LYS A 142 2.96 25.45 -32.55
N GLU A 143 3.86 25.96 -33.37
CA GLU A 143 5.23 25.48 -33.50
C GLU A 143 6.02 25.64 -32.18
N ALA A 144 5.88 26.77 -31.50
CA ALA A 144 6.53 27.03 -30.21
C ALA A 144 6.02 26.09 -29.13
N LEU A 145 4.69 25.79 -29.11
CA LEU A 145 4.08 24.85 -28.17
C LEU A 145 4.54 23.40 -28.42
N LEU A 146 4.62 22.95 -29.68
CA LEU A 146 5.15 21.63 -30.03
C LEU A 146 6.64 21.51 -29.64
N SER A 147 7.44 22.56 -29.90
CA SER A 147 8.83 22.60 -29.45
C SER A 147 8.96 22.52 -27.92
N GLN A 148 8.09 23.23 -27.18
CA GLN A 148 8.06 23.16 -25.71
C GLN A 148 7.67 21.76 -25.20
N LEU A 149 6.68 21.11 -25.84
CA LEU A 149 6.28 19.73 -25.52
C LEU A 149 7.45 18.77 -25.71
N SER A 150 8.12 18.83 -26.87
CA SER A 150 9.26 17.95 -27.15
C SER A 150 10.42 18.21 -26.19
N HIS A 151 10.73 19.46 -25.86
CA HIS A 151 11.81 19.80 -24.95
C HIS A 151 11.55 19.34 -23.50
N ARG A 152 10.31 19.46 -23.00
CA ARG A 152 9.98 19.19 -21.57
C ARG A 152 9.45 17.78 -21.32
N LEU A 153 8.73 17.19 -22.27
CA LEU A 153 8.06 15.90 -22.10
C LEU A 153 8.71 14.77 -22.90
N GLY A 154 9.57 15.11 -23.89
CA GLY A 154 10.22 14.17 -24.79
C GLY A 154 9.65 14.25 -26.21
N ASP A 155 10.25 13.52 -27.15
CA ASP A 155 9.88 13.52 -28.55
C ASP A 155 8.59 12.75 -28.85
N GLY A 156 8.05 12.90 -30.09
CA GLY A 156 6.89 12.14 -30.56
C GLY A 156 5.57 12.91 -30.62
N PHE A 157 5.56 14.23 -30.34
CA PHE A 157 4.36 15.07 -30.44
C PHE A 157 4.15 15.54 -31.88
N VAL A 158 3.02 15.18 -32.49
CA VAL A 158 2.70 15.46 -33.88
C VAL A 158 1.34 16.15 -33.99
N ASP A 159 1.23 17.26 -34.79
CA ASP A 159 -0.04 17.94 -35.07
C ASP A 159 -0.90 17.11 -36.05
N PHE A 160 -1.97 16.51 -35.54
CA PHE A 160 -2.93 15.72 -36.34
C PHE A 160 -3.95 16.58 -37.04
N GLY A 161 -3.96 17.87 -36.77
CA GLY A 161 -4.72 18.88 -37.54
C GLY A 161 -3.98 19.45 -38.76
N ALA A 162 -2.71 19.09 -38.99
CA ALA A 162 -1.92 19.47 -40.14
C ALA A 162 -2.35 18.71 -41.42
N GLU A 163 -1.89 19.15 -42.58
CA GLU A 163 -2.12 18.44 -43.82
C GLU A 163 -1.48 17.04 -43.79
N GLN A 164 -2.10 16.07 -44.51
CA GLN A 164 -1.68 14.66 -44.44
C GLN A 164 -0.21 14.47 -44.77
N ALA A 165 0.33 15.13 -45.77
CA ALA A 165 1.72 14.98 -46.19
C ALA A 165 2.68 15.44 -45.07
N GLU A 166 2.46 16.60 -44.48
CA GLU A 166 3.24 17.16 -43.37
C GLU A 166 3.15 16.28 -42.11
N ARG A 167 1.96 15.79 -41.80
CA ARG A 167 1.74 14.87 -40.69
C ARG A 167 2.47 13.55 -40.89
N ASP A 168 2.37 12.96 -42.08
CA ASP A 168 2.99 11.66 -42.38
C ASP A 168 4.53 11.74 -42.32
N GLU A 169 5.13 12.88 -42.81
CA GLU A 169 6.56 13.15 -42.64
C GLU A 169 6.97 13.27 -41.17
N ALA A 170 6.22 14.01 -40.36
CA ALA A 170 6.47 14.15 -38.92
C ALA A 170 6.36 12.79 -38.20
N LEU A 171 5.36 11.98 -38.53
CA LEU A 171 5.16 10.62 -37.98
C LEU A 171 6.32 9.69 -38.34
N ALA A 172 6.83 9.76 -39.57
CA ALA A 172 7.98 8.95 -40.03
C ALA A 172 9.26 9.23 -39.21
N LEU A 173 9.41 10.44 -38.67
CA LEU A 173 10.55 10.79 -37.81
C LEU A 173 10.45 10.24 -36.40
N CYS A 174 9.23 9.83 -35.96
CA CYS A 174 9.00 9.37 -34.57
C CYS A 174 9.22 7.86 -34.37
N ASP A 175 9.14 7.03 -35.44
CA ASP A 175 9.23 5.56 -35.31
C ASP A 175 9.84 4.97 -36.60
N GLU A 176 10.87 4.12 -36.45
CA GLU A 176 11.59 3.49 -37.59
C GLU A 176 10.64 2.70 -38.51
N ARG A 177 9.62 2.05 -37.96
CA ARG A 177 8.65 1.27 -38.75
C ARG A 177 7.75 2.17 -39.59
N LEU A 178 7.38 3.36 -39.03
CA LEU A 178 6.63 4.37 -39.78
C LEU A 178 7.50 4.95 -40.89
N MET A 179 8.80 5.16 -40.65
CA MET A 179 9.75 5.60 -41.66
C MET A 179 9.84 4.59 -42.82
N GLU A 180 10.04 3.30 -42.52
CA GLU A 180 10.05 2.23 -43.53
C GLU A 180 8.78 2.22 -44.37
N LYS A 181 7.62 2.28 -43.71
CA LYS A 181 6.31 2.31 -44.38
C LYS A 181 6.10 3.53 -45.26
N MET A 182 6.53 4.70 -44.79
CA MET A 182 6.48 5.93 -45.57
C MET A 182 7.36 5.85 -46.84
N LEU A 183 8.57 5.26 -46.74
CA LEU A 183 9.48 5.06 -47.89
C LEU A 183 8.89 4.06 -48.89
N ASP A 184 8.23 3.01 -48.44
CA ASP A 184 7.65 1.95 -49.28
C ASP A 184 6.34 2.37 -49.95
N ALA A 185 5.41 2.97 -49.21
CA ALA A 185 4.05 3.26 -49.67
C ALA A 185 3.76 4.72 -50.01
N GLY A 186 4.62 5.65 -49.58
CA GLY A 186 4.48 7.10 -49.81
C GLY A 186 3.40 7.77 -48.96
N SER A 187 2.70 7.02 -48.12
CA SER A 187 1.69 7.56 -47.16
C SER A 187 1.46 6.55 -46.03
N LEU A 188 0.99 7.05 -44.88
CA LEU A 188 0.69 6.23 -43.72
C LEU A 188 -0.81 6.02 -43.54
N THR A 189 -1.21 4.82 -43.14
CA THR A 189 -2.61 4.51 -42.79
C THR A 189 -2.80 4.51 -41.28
N ALA A 190 -4.05 4.61 -40.84
CA ALA A 190 -4.38 4.52 -39.42
C ALA A 190 -3.86 3.20 -38.76
N GLU A 191 -3.90 2.07 -39.50
CA GLU A 191 -3.40 0.78 -39.03
C GLU A 191 -1.87 0.76 -38.81
N ASP A 192 -1.12 1.59 -39.53
CA ASP A 192 0.32 1.73 -39.34
C ASP A 192 0.64 2.63 -38.12
N ILE A 193 -0.18 3.66 -37.84
CA ILE A 193 0.03 4.66 -36.80
C ILE A 193 -0.36 4.12 -35.41
N ILE A 194 -1.47 3.35 -35.29
CA ILE A 194 -2.01 2.85 -34.02
C ILE A 194 -0.97 2.12 -33.16
N PRO A 195 -0.13 1.21 -33.72
CA PRO A 195 0.89 0.55 -32.92
C PRO A 195 1.97 1.50 -32.34
N ALA A 196 2.28 2.59 -33.03
CA ALA A 196 3.23 3.60 -32.55
C ALA A 196 2.64 4.44 -31.40
N ILE A 197 1.34 4.78 -31.47
CA ILE A 197 0.61 5.41 -30.36
C ILE A 197 0.57 4.47 -29.16
N ALA A 198 0.21 3.19 -29.37
CA ALA A 198 0.14 2.19 -28.30
C ALA A 198 1.50 1.98 -27.58
N ARG A 199 2.62 2.06 -28.30
CA ARG A 199 3.97 1.99 -27.74
C ARG A 199 4.48 3.32 -27.17
N ARG A 200 3.67 4.40 -27.26
CA ARG A 200 4.05 5.75 -26.82
C ARG A 200 5.26 6.33 -27.57
N HIS A 201 5.39 6.02 -28.85
CA HIS A 201 6.36 6.67 -29.75
C HIS A 201 5.73 7.88 -30.45
N VAL A 202 4.39 7.90 -30.57
CA VAL A 202 3.65 8.98 -31.18
C VAL A 202 2.56 9.48 -30.21
N PHE A 203 2.46 10.80 -30.07
CA PHE A 203 1.47 11.49 -29.26
C PHE A 203 0.68 12.46 -30.15
N PRO A 204 -0.52 12.05 -30.60
CA PRO A 204 -1.36 12.89 -31.45
C PRO A 204 -1.77 14.18 -30.74
N CYS A 205 -1.55 15.33 -31.36
CA CYS A 205 -1.88 16.65 -30.85
C CYS A 205 -2.98 17.30 -31.67
N TRP A 206 -3.98 17.90 -30.99
CA TRP A 206 -4.98 18.78 -31.60
C TRP A 206 -4.95 20.12 -30.91
N PHE A 207 -5.10 21.19 -31.71
CA PHE A 207 -5.17 22.57 -31.23
C PHE A 207 -6.59 23.06 -31.35
N GLY A 208 -7.14 23.63 -30.27
CA GLY A 208 -8.54 24.00 -30.31
C GLY A 208 -9.01 24.93 -29.20
N VAL A 209 -10.32 25.09 -29.15
CA VAL A 209 -11.03 25.90 -28.17
C VAL A 209 -12.24 25.10 -27.67
N ALA A 210 -12.16 24.64 -26.41
CA ALA A 210 -13.24 23.88 -25.78
C ALA A 210 -14.38 24.76 -25.25
N LEU A 211 -14.17 26.07 -25.12
CA LEU A 211 -15.17 27.01 -24.61
C LEU A 211 -15.88 27.75 -25.77
N GLN A 212 -17.20 27.60 -25.86
CA GLN A 212 -17.98 28.39 -26.82
C GLN A 212 -18.18 29.82 -26.29
N ARG A 213 -17.73 30.82 -27.05
CA ARG A 213 -17.96 32.25 -26.77
C ARG A 213 -18.93 32.82 -27.79
N GLU A 214 -19.80 33.77 -27.39
CA GLU A 214 -20.87 34.31 -28.21
C GLU A 214 -20.46 34.95 -29.56
N ASN A 215 -19.16 35.37 -29.67
CA ASN A 215 -18.62 36.06 -30.85
C ASN A 215 -17.46 35.37 -31.54
N ALA A 216 -17.02 34.23 -31.09
CA ALA A 216 -15.86 33.52 -31.60
C ALA A 216 -16.26 32.12 -32.02
N GLY A 217 -16.70 31.93 -33.25
CA GLY A 217 -17.06 30.61 -33.82
C GLY A 217 -16.93 29.37 -32.93
N GLY A 218 -17.77 28.38 -33.09
CA GLY A 218 -17.98 27.28 -32.14
C GLY A 218 -16.75 26.47 -31.69
N LEU A 219 -16.95 25.43 -30.93
CA LEU A 219 -15.95 24.49 -30.41
C LEU A 219 -14.99 24.00 -31.50
N GLN A 220 -13.74 24.47 -31.49
CA GLN A 220 -12.72 24.13 -32.51
C GLN A 220 -11.85 22.96 -32.01
N GLY A 221 -11.49 22.02 -32.88
CA GLY A 221 -10.61 20.91 -32.60
C GLY A 221 -11.26 19.77 -31.83
N VAL A 222 -12.46 19.93 -31.26
CA VAL A 222 -13.15 18.93 -30.46
C VAL A 222 -13.69 17.78 -31.28
N ASP A 223 -14.27 18.09 -32.47
CA ASP A 223 -14.77 17.06 -33.37
C ASP A 223 -13.62 16.23 -33.96
N GLU A 224 -12.51 16.89 -34.27
CA GLU A 224 -11.29 16.24 -34.78
C GLU A 224 -10.68 15.33 -33.71
N LEU A 225 -10.65 15.75 -32.45
CA LEU A 225 -10.24 14.91 -31.35
C LEU A 225 -11.15 13.67 -31.19
N LEU A 226 -12.48 13.86 -31.24
CA LEU A 226 -13.43 12.74 -31.14
C LEU A 226 -13.30 11.77 -32.32
N ALA A 227 -13.11 12.28 -33.53
CA ALA A 227 -12.84 11.46 -34.72
C ALA A 227 -11.51 10.71 -34.58
N GLY A 228 -10.46 11.36 -34.05
CA GLY A 228 -9.17 10.75 -33.79
C GLY A 228 -9.24 9.65 -32.75
N LEU A 229 -10.03 9.83 -31.69
CA LEU A 229 -10.29 8.77 -30.71
C LEU A 229 -11.03 7.57 -31.31
N ASP A 230 -11.95 7.78 -32.27
CA ASP A 230 -12.61 6.67 -32.97
C ASP A 230 -11.64 5.96 -33.94
N GLU A 231 -10.81 6.68 -34.66
CA GLU A 231 -9.93 6.15 -35.71
C GLU A 231 -8.63 5.50 -35.17
N TYR A 232 -7.91 6.21 -34.28
CA TYR A 232 -6.55 5.83 -33.88
C TYR A 232 -6.46 5.03 -32.57
N THR A 233 -7.55 4.48 -32.07
CA THR A 233 -7.56 3.65 -30.87
C THR A 233 -8.00 2.22 -31.14
N ARG A 234 -7.62 1.32 -30.27
CA ARG A 234 -8.09 -0.09 -30.25
C ARG A 234 -8.48 -0.45 -28.81
N ALA A 235 -9.51 -1.28 -28.68
CA ALA A 235 -9.86 -1.86 -27.40
C ALA A 235 -8.74 -2.83 -26.96
N ALA A 236 -8.42 -2.83 -25.69
CA ALA A 236 -7.52 -3.81 -25.11
C ALA A 236 -8.11 -5.23 -25.25
N PRO A 237 -7.29 -6.26 -25.48
CA PRO A 237 -7.78 -7.63 -25.54
C PRO A 237 -8.40 -8.02 -24.20
N ALA A 238 -9.63 -8.54 -24.22
CA ALA A 238 -10.31 -9.01 -23.03
C ALA A 238 -9.68 -10.32 -22.54
N LEU A 239 -9.60 -10.50 -21.21
CA LEU A 239 -9.27 -11.79 -20.62
C LEU A 239 -10.36 -12.83 -20.94
N GLU A 240 -9.98 -14.09 -21.14
CA GLU A 240 -10.97 -15.17 -21.40
C GLU A 240 -11.87 -15.41 -20.18
N ALA A 241 -11.28 -15.43 -18.99
CA ALA A 241 -11.99 -15.58 -17.73
C ALA A 241 -12.47 -14.22 -17.20
N PHE A 242 -13.44 -14.25 -16.27
CA PHE A 242 -13.86 -13.05 -15.57
C PHE A 242 -12.68 -12.41 -14.84
N GLY A 243 -12.51 -11.12 -15.09
CA GLY A 243 -11.55 -10.26 -14.41
C GLY A 243 -12.11 -8.85 -14.26
N ALA A 244 -11.83 -8.20 -13.13
CA ALA A 244 -12.17 -6.81 -12.92
C ALA A 244 -11.17 -6.14 -11.98
N ARG A 245 -10.98 -4.82 -12.12
CA ARG A 245 -10.08 -4.02 -11.27
C ARG A 245 -10.86 -2.94 -10.56
N VAL A 246 -10.75 -2.90 -9.24
CA VAL A 246 -11.34 -1.86 -8.39
C VAL A 246 -10.39 -0.67 -8.35
N PHE A 247 -10.88 0.54 -8.65
CA PHE A 247 -10.06 1.76 -8.63
C PHE A 247 -10.54 2.84 -7.68
N LYS A 248 -11.81 2.75 -7.24
CA LYS A 248 -12.43 3.75 -6.39
C LYS A 248 -13.49 3.14 -5.49
N VAL A 249 -13.62 3.69 -4.29
CA VAL A 249 -14.74 3.47 -3.37
C VAL A 249 -15.37 4.83 -3.08
N SER A 250 -16.69 4.89 -3.00
CA SER A 250 -17.42 6.10 -2.61
C SER A 250 -18.73 5.72 -1.92
N GLN A 251 -19.46 6.70 -1.42
CA GLN A 251 -20.82 6.51 -0.89
C GLN A 251 -21.83 7.26 -1.77
N ASP A 252 -23.02 6.70 -1.89
CA ASP A 252 -24.14 7.41 -2.51
C ASP A 252 -24.82 8.38 -1.53
N GLU A 253 -25.83 9.14 -2.00
CA GLU A 253 -26.57 10.11 -1.18
C GLU A 253 -27.25 9.47 0.05
N ARG A 254 -27.40 8.16 0.09
CA ARG A 254 -28.01 7.40 1.19
C ARG A 254 -26.97 6.79 2.11
N GLY A 255 -25.68 7.00 1.84
CA GLY A 255 -24.57 6.40 2.57
C GLY A 255 -24.30 4.94 2.18
N GLU A 256 -24.90 4.41 1.08
CA GLU A 256 -24.59 3.06 0.60
C GLU A 256 -23.22 3.07 -0.09
N ARG A 257 -22.36 2.11 0.27
CA ARG A 257 -21.02 1.96 -0.29
C ARG A 257 -21.09 1.54 -1.76
N LEU A 258 -20.38 2.26 -2.60
CA LEU A 258 -20.22 2.01 -4.03
C LEU A 258 -18.77 1.60 -4.30
N THR A 259 -18.57 0.40 -4.85
CA THR A 259 -17.25 -0.06 -5.30
C THR A 259 -17.17 0.08 -6.82
N TRP A 260 -16.32 0.99 -7.28
CA TRP A 260 -16.13 1.29 -8.70
C TRP A 260 -15.08 0.37 -9.29
N LEU A 261 -15.44 -0.33 -10.35
CA LEU A 261 -14.55 -1.27 -11.01
C LEU A 261 -14.67 -1.21 -12.53
N ARG A 262 -13.59 -1.60 -13.19
CA ARG A 262 -13.57 -1.86 -14.64
C ARG A 262 -13.53 -3.37 -14.85
N VAL A 263 -14.39 -3.90 -15.69
CA VAL A 263 -14.36 -5.29 -16.13
C VAL A 263 -13.29 -5.45 -17.22
N THR A 264 -12.32 -6.36 -17.02
CA THR A 264 -11.19 -6.60 -17.92
C THR A 264 -11.36 -7.89 -18.72
N GLY A 265 -12.24 -8.79 -18.28
CA GLY A 265 -12.55 -10.04 -18.97
C GLY A 265 -13.84 -10.67 -18.52
N GLY A 266 -14.39 -11.57 -19.34
CA GLY A 266 -15.65 -12.24 -19.05
C GLY A 266 -16.84 -11.26 -18.91
N GLU A 267 -17.81 -11.62 -18.09
CA GLU A 267 -19.02 -10.81 -17.85
C GLU A 267 -19.35 -10.81 -16.35
N LEU A 268 -19.61 -9.61 -15.78
CA LEU A 268 -20.09 -9.45 -14.41
C LEU A 268 -21.61 -9.41 -14.41
N LYS A 269 -22.29 -10.33 -13.73
CA LYS A 269 -23.74 -10.37 -13.58
C LYS A 269 -24.21 -9.93 -12.20
N VAL A 270 -25.42 -9.41 -12.12
CA VAL A 270 -26.08 -9.13 -10.85
C VAL A 270 -26.17 -10.41 -10.02
N LYS A 271 -25.92 -10.31 -8.71
CA LYS A 271 -25.83 -11.44 -7.75
C LYS A 271 -24.69 -12.41 -7.99
N ALA A 272 -23.75 -12.11 -8.91
CA ALA A 272 -22.53 -12.89 -9.02
C ALA A 272 -21.75 -12.84 -7.67
N GLN A 273 -21.20 -13.96 -7.28
CA GLN A 273 -20.31 -14.06 -6.12
C GLN A 273 -18.90 -13.69 -6.56
N LEU A 274 -18.36 -12.67 -5.94
CA LEU A 274 -16.99 -12.22 -6.12
C LEU A 274 -16.15 -12.65 -4.94
N THR A 275 -14.93 -13.06 -5.21
CA THR A 275 -13.97 -13.53 -4.21
C THR A 275 -12.69 -12.73 -4.33
N GLY A 276 -12.03 -12.52 -3.22
CA GLY A 276 -10.74 -11.83 -3.12
C GLY A 276 -10.06 -12.15 -1.81
N GLU A 277 -8.97 -11.48 -1.55
CA GLU A 277 -8.22 -11.54 -0.29
C GLU A 277 -8.10 -10.12 0.26
N ALA A 278 -8.27 -9.94 1.55
CA ALA A 278 -8.08 -8.67 2.22
C ALA A 278 -7.42 -8.94 3.57
N ASP A 279 -6.28 -8.28 3.82
CA ASP A 279 -5.50 -8.40 5.05
C ASP A 279 -5.11 -9.86 5.38
N GLY A 280 -4.84 -10.68 4.34
CA GLY A 280 -4.51 -12.11 4.44
C GLY A 280 -5.71 -13.04 4.66
N GLU A 281 -6.95 -12.51 4.69
CA GLU A 281 -8.17 -13.29 4.84
C GLU A 281 -8.95 -13.38 3.51
N PRO A 282 -9.30 -14.59 3.04
CA PRO A 282 -10.15 -14.73 1.87
C PRO A 282 -11.58 -14.27 2.19
N TRP A 283 -12.19 -13.58 1.23
CA TRP A 283 -13.58 -13.15 1.34
C TRP A 283 -14.41 -13.54 0.11
N ALA A 284 -15.73 -13.63 0.30
CA ALA A 284 -16.68 -13.91 -0.77
C ALA A 284 -17.96 -13.10 -0.56
N GLU A 285 -18.22 -12.15 -1.45
CA GLU A 285 -19.35 -11.21 -1.36
C GLU A 285 -20.15 -11.21 -2.66
N LYS A 286 -21.39 -10.74 -2.63
CA LYS A 286 -22.29 -10.70 -3.79
C LYS A 286 -22.42 -9.30 -4.36
N ALA A 287 -22.26 -9.16 -5.67
CA ALA A 287 -22.58 -7.95 -6.41
C ALA A 287 -24.10 -7.72 -6.43
N ASN A 288 -24.62 -6.88 -5.53
CA ASN A 288 -26.07 -6.71 -5.38
C ASN A 288 -26.72 -5.97 -6.53
N GLN A 289 -26.14 -4.84 -6.93
CA GLN A 289 -26.57 -4.03 -8.07
C GLN A 289 -25.34 -3.63 -8.89
N LEU A 290 -25.56 -3.49 -10.19
CA LEU A 290 -24.58 -2.96 -11.13
C LEU A 290 -25.13 -1.63 -11.67
N ARG A 291 -24.44 -0.52 -11.38
CA ARG A 291 -24.87 0.85 -11.72
C ARG A 291 -23.92 1.44 -12.76
N LEU A 292 -24.43 1.79 -13.92
CA LEU A 292 -23.72 2.53 -14.96
C LEU A 292 -24.02 4.02 -14.80
N TYR A 293 -23.04 4.79 -14.35
CA TYR A 293 -23.17 6.21 -14.11
C TYR A 293 -22.87 7.03 -15.37
N SER A 294 -23.59 8.14 -15.53
CA SER A 294 -23.25 9.22 -16.44
C SER A 294 -23.62 10.55 -15.77
N GLY A 295 -22.62 11.26 -15.26
CA GLY A 295 -22.81 12.38 -14.35
C GLY A 295 -23.48 11.92 -13.04
N ALA A 296 -24.47 12.65 -12.55
CA ALA A 296 -25.22 12.33 -11.33
C ALA A 296 -26.20 11.15 -11.49
N LYS A 297 -26.52 10.74 -12.70
CA LYS A 297 -27.53 9.72 -12.97
C LYS A 297 -26.91 8.38 -13.28
N TYR A 298 -27.60 7.32 -12.88
CA TYR A 298 -27.21 5.97 -13.24
C TYR A 298 -28.36 5.16 -13.81
N THR A 299 -28.00 4.12 -14.56
CA THR A 299 -28.92 3.07 -15.01
C THR A 299 -28.48 1.74 -14.41
N LEU A 300 -29.47 0.89 -14.06
CA LEU A 300 -29.19 -0.47 -13.59
C LEU A 300 -28.91 -1.36 -14.80
N ALA A 301 -27.86 -2.16 -14.69
CA ALA A 301 -27.51 -3.18 -15.68
C ALA A 301 -27.66 -4.58 -15.06
N GLU A 302 -28.08 -5.56 -15.86
CA GLU A 302 -28.13 -6.95 -15.45
C GLU A 302 -26.76 -7.63 -15.58
N ALA A 303 -25.96 -7.14 -16.53
CA ALA A 303 -24.62 -7.62 -16.79
C ALA A 303 -23.72 -6.51 -17.34
N ILE A 304 -22.42 -6.59 -17.07
CA ILE A 304 -21.37 -5.66 -17.51
C ILE A 304 -20.29 -6.48 -18.23
N GLY A 305 -19.97 -6.08 -19.45
CA GLY A 305 -18.93 -6.72 -20.27
C GLY A 305 -17.55 -6.08 -20.15
N PRO A 306 -16.54 -6.68 -20.81
CA PRO A 306 -15.17 -6.18 -20.81
C PRO A 306 -15.05 -4.76 -21.37
N GLY A 307 -14.17 -3.94 -20.79
CA GLY A 307 -13.94 -2.54 -21.17
C GLY A 307 -14.95 -1.55 -20.61
N GLN A 308 -15.96 -2.01 -19.86
CA GLN A 308 -16.93 -1.13 -19.21
C GLN A 308 -16.57 -0.88 -17.74
N VAL A 309 -16.95 0.31 -17.25
CA VAL A 309 -16.81 0.74 -15.86
C VAL A 309 -18.16 0.79 -15.21
N CYS A 310 -18.31 0.26 -14.02
CA CYS A 310 -19.56 0.32 -13.24
C CYS A 310 -19.28 0.50 -11.75
N ALA A 311 -20.29 0.98 -11.02
CA ALA A 311 -20.32 0.95 -9.56
C ALA A 311 -21.15 -0.26 -9.10
N VAL A 312 -20.61 -1.00 -8.13
CA VAL A 312 -21.20 -2.21 -7.56
C VAL A 312 -21.57 -1.97 -6.11
N THR A 313 -22.78 -2.37 -5.72
CA THR A 313 -23.18 -2.39 -4.30
C THR A 313 -23.07 -3.81 -3.72
N GLY A 314 -22.85 -3.91 -2.41
CA GLY A 314 -22.77 -5.18 -1.69
C GLY A 314 -21.37 -5.74 -1.52
N LEU A 315 -20.33 -5.00 -1.93
CA LEU A 315 -18.93 -5.31 -1.65
C LEU A 315 -18.43 -4.42 -0.51
N THR A 316 -17.95 -5.02 0.57
CA THR A 316 -17.48 -4.31 1.77
C THR A 316 -15.98 -4.45 1.98
N ARG A 317 -15.37 -5.53 1.49
CA ARG A 317 -13.95 -5.86 1.68
C ARG A 317 -13.04 -5.37 0.55
N ALA A 318 -13.58 -5.19 -0.65
CA ALA A 318 -12.78 -4.76 -1.81
C ALA A 318 -12.31 -3.31 -1.63
N LYS A 319 -10.99 -3.07 -1.70
CA LYS A 319 -10.35 -1.76 -1.59
C LYS A 319 -9.92 -1.26 -2.99
N PRO A 320 -9.69 0.05 -3.20
CA PRO A 320 -9.05 0.54 -4.42
C PRO A 320 -7.71 -0.17 -4.66
N GLY A 321 -7.50 -0.65 -5.89
CA GLY A 321 -6.34 -1.46 -6.25
C GLY A 321 -6.60 -2.98 -6.26
N THR A 322 -7.69 -3.47 -5.66
CA THR A 322 -8.01 -4.90 -5.64
C THR A 322 -8.32 -5.44 -7.03
N GLY A 323 -7.65 -6.52 -7.44
CA GLY A 323 -7.98 -7.33 -8.60
C GLY A 323 -8.99 -8.43 -8.25
N LEU A 324 -9.97 -8.64 -9.10
CA LEU A 324 -11.02 -9.65 -8.93
C LEU A 324 -10.97 -10.71 -10.03
N GLY A 325 -11.17 -11.97 -9.67
CA GLY A 325 -11.17 -13.08 -10.61
C GLY A 325 -9.78 -13.35 -11.20
N ALA A 326 -9.64 -13.24 -12.52
CA ALA A 326 -8.36 -13.44 -13.22
C ALA A 326 -7.45 -12.19 -13.20
N GLU A 327 -7.95 -11.05 -12.74
CA GLU A 327 -7.17 -9.80 -12.64
C GLU A 327 -6.30 -9.83 -11.38
N ARG A 328 -5.10 -9.24 -11.49
CA ARG A 328 -4.17 -9.08 -10.38
C ARG A 328 -4.41 -7.75 -9.67
N ASP A 329 -3.99 -7.68 -8.42
CA ASP A 329 -3.96 -6.41 -7.70
C ASP A 329 -3.10 -5.40 -8.44
N SER A 330 -3.46 -4.14 -8.28
CA SER A 330 -2.75 -3.01 -8.87
C SER A 330 -1.42 -2.77 -8.17
N ASP A 331 -0.47 -2.16 -8.89
CA ASP A 331 0.75 -1.64 -8.27
C ASP A 331 0.41 -0.59 -7.21
N LEU A 332 1.22 -0.52 -6.16
CA LEU A 332 1.10 0.51 -5.14
C LEU A 332 1.30 1.90 -5.76
N PRO A 333 0.50 2.89 -5.36
CA PRO A 333 0.68 4.27 -5.79
C PRO A 333 2.08 4.79 -5.47
N VAL A 334 2.61 5.66 -6.33
CA VAL A 334 3.92 6.31 -6.18
C VAL A 334 3.79 7.60 -5.37
N LEU A 335 2.64 8.27 -5.55
CA LEU A 335 2.36 9.50 -4.84
C LEU A 335 1.91 9.17 -3.41
N GLU A 336 2.69 9.63 -2.44
CA GLU A 336 2.42 9.44 -1.02
C GLU A 336 2.19 10.78 -0.34
N PRO A 337 1.33 10.85 0.68
CA PRO A 337 1.19 12.03 1.52
C PRO A 337 2.50 12.42 2.20
N VAL A 338 2.70 13.71 2.41
CA VAL A 338 3.93 14.26 3.03
C VAL A 338 3.66 15.09 4.28
N LEU A 339 2.39 15.33 4.59
CA LEU A 339 1.95 16.10 5.76
C LEU A 339 1.10 15.20 6.67
N SER A 340 1.34 15.30 7.97
CA SER A 340 0.54 14.63 8.99
C SER A 340 -0.12 15.68 9.88
N TYR A 341 -1.42 15.60 10.06
CA TYR A 341 -2.20 16.52 10.89
C TYR A 341 -2.88 15.79 12.03
N ARG A 342 -2.85 16.39 13.22
CA ARG A 342 -3.67 15.93 14.33
C ARG A 342 -5.10 16.47 14.19
N VAL A 343 -6.07 15.59 14.36
CA VAL A 343 -7.50 15.94 14.36
C VAL A 343 -7.92 16.41 15.74
N CYS A 344 -8.24 17.68 15.86
CA CYS A 344 -8.72 18.28 17.12
C CYS A 344 -10.25 18.18 17.14
N LEU A 345 -10.79 17.33 18.00
CA LEU A 345 -12.22 17.12 18.15
C LEU A 345 -12.83 18.21 19.05
N PRO A 346 -14.11 18.59 18.83
CA PRO A 346 -14.81 19.52 19.72
C PRO A 346 -14.98 18.91 21.13
N GLU A 347 -15.09 19.77 22.16
CA GLU A 347 -15.27 19.33 23.54
C GLU A 347 -16.51 18.42 23.71
N GLY A 348 -16.28 17.24 24.33
CA GLY A 348 -17.33 16.27 24.57
C GLY A 348 -17.63 15.34 23.40
N ALA A 349 -16.90 15.42 22.30
CA ALA A 349 -17.04 14.48 21.18
C ALA A 349 -16.52 13.08 21.55
N ASP A 350 -17.24 12.05 21.11
CA ASP A 350 -16.80 10.66 21.27
C ASP A 350 -15.67 10.38 20.26
N VAL A 351 -14.48 10.17 20.77
CA VAL A 351 -13.25 9.92 20.00
C VAL A 351 -13.36 8.64 19.15
N HIS A 352 -13.96 7.57 19.70
CA HIS A 352 -14.11 6.31 18.97
C HIS A 352 -15.15 6.42 17.85
N ALA A 353 -16.24 7.18 18.08
CA ALA A 353 -17.20 7.46 17.03
C ALA A 353 -16.58 8.34 15.92
N ALA A 354 -15.73 9.31 16.26
CA ALA A 354 -14.99 10.13 15.31
C ALA A 354 -13.99 9.29 14.51
N LEU A 355 -13.23 8.42 15.17
CA LEU A 355 -12.30 7.49 14.55
C LEU A 355 -13.02 6.58 13.54
N GLY A 356 -14.18 6.02 13.89
CA GLY A 356 -14.99 5.22 12.97
C GLY A 356 -15.47 5.99 11.73
N LYS A 357 -15.75 7.30 11.85
CA LYS A 357 -16.10 8.16 10.71
C LYS A 357 -14.89 8.43 9.81
N LEU A 358 -13.71 8.66 10.39
CA LEU A 358 -12.46 8.86 9.66
C LEU A 358 -12.04 7.59 8.91
N HIS A 359 -12.16 6.40 9.50
CA HIS A 359 -11.90 5.13 8.81
C HIS A 359 -12.84 4.90 7.62
N ARG A 360 -14.10 5.36 7.69
CA ARG A 360 -14.98 5.31 6.51
C ARG A 360 -14.51 6.23 5.39
N LEU A 361 -13.93 7.39 5.70
CA LEU A 361 -13.30 8.26 4.69
C LEU A 361 -12.00 7.64 4.17
N GLU A 362 -11.26 6.94 4.99
CA GLU A 362 -10.07 6.19 4.58
C GLU A 362 -10.41 5.04 3.61
N GLU A 363 -11.58 4.43 3.70
CA GLU A 363 -12.03 3.47 2.68
C GLU A 363 -12.18 4.12 1.29
N GLU A 364 -12.62 5.39 1.24
CA GLU A 364 -12.72 6.18 -0.01
C GLU A 364 -11.35 6.70 -0.46
N GLU A 365 -10.52 7.14 0.49
CA GLU A 365 -9.16 7.69 0.28
C GLU A 365 -8.14 6.93 1.14
N PRO A 366 -7.64 5.79 0.66
CA PRO A 366 -6.73 4.94 1.46
C PRO A 366 -5.45 5.64 1.92
N GLN A 367 -5.01 6.67 1.22
CA GLN A 367 -3.81 7.43 1.58
C GLN A 367 -4.01 8.43 2.72
N LEU A 368 -5.24 8.55 3.24
CA LEU A 368 -5.51 9.34 4.43
C LEU A 368 -4.79 8.79 5.68
N HIS A 369 -4.46 7.50 5.69
CA HIS A 369 -3.71 6.82 6.75
C HIS A 369 -4.11 7.31 8.14
N VAL A 370 -5.31 6.92 8.58
CA VAL A 370 -5.84 7.30 9.87
C VAL A 370 -5.13 6.52 10.98
N VAL A 371 -4.35 7.20 11.80
CA VAL A 371 -3.57 6.59 12.89
C VAL A 371 -4.13 7.03 14.24
N TRP A 372 -4.52 6.06 15.06
CA TRP A 372 -4.86 6.29 16.46
C TRP A 372 -3.63 6.09 17.36
N ASN A 373 -3.20 7.14 18.05
CA ASN A 373 -2.15 7.07 19.04
C ASN A 373 -2.76 6.84 20.43
N GLU A 374 -2.72 5.61 20.92
CA GLU A 374 -3.30 5.24 22.22
C GLU A 374 -2.62 5.98 23.39
N THR A 375 -1.33 6.23 23.31
CA THR A 375 -0.55 6.85 24.38
C THR A 375 -0.93 8.33 24.59
N LEU A 376 -1.14 9.03 23.49
CA LEU A 376 -1.50 10.46 23.51
C LEU A 376 -3.01 10.70 23.45
N GLY A 377 -3.81 9.67 23.09
CA GLY A 377 -5.24 9.81 22.85
C GLY A 377 -5.57 10.70 21.65
N GLU A 378 -4.73 10.67 20.61
CA GLU A 378 -4.82 11.55 19.45
C GLU A 378 -5.08 10.78 18.17
N ILE A 379 -5.86 11.39 17.26
CA ILE A 379 -6.05 10.88 15.90
C ILE A 379 -5.19 11.71 14.95
N HIS A 380 -4.39 11.05 14.12
CA HIS A 380 -3.59 11.66 13.08
C HIS A 380 -4.07 11.20 11.70
N VAL A 381 -4.01 12.11 10.72
CA VAL A 381 -4.33 11.85 9.30
C VAL A 381 -3.20 12.37 8.42
N GLN A 382 -2.97 11.71 7.28
CA GLN A 382 -1.94 12.10 6.32
C GLN A 382 -2.58 12.72 5.09
N LEU A 383 -1.99 13.80 4.58
CA LEU A 383 -2.51 14.58 3.45
C LEU A 383 -1.39 15.03 2.51
N MET A 384 -1.77 15.28 1.25
CA MET A 384 -0.87 15.80 0.22
C MET A 384 -0.67 17.32 0.35
N GLY A 385 -1.70 18.05 0.79
CA GLY A 385 -1.66 19.51 0.86
C GLY A 385 -2.81 20.13 1.64
N GLU A 386 -2.77 21.46 1.76
CA GLU A 386 -3.71 22.22 2.59
C GLU A 386 -5.14 22.28 1.99
N ILE A 387 -5.30 22.23 0.67
CA ILE A 387 -6.64 22.21 0.06
C ILE A 387 -7.35 20.90 0.37
N GLN A 388 -6.63 19.77 0.39
CA GLN A 388 -7.17 18.49 0.82
C GLN A 388 -7.64 18.54 2.28
N LEU A 389 -6.91 19.25 3.17
CA LEU A 389 -7.29 19.46 4.57
C LEU A 389 -8.64 20.17 4.70
N GLU A 390 -8.82 21.27 3.96
CA GLU A 390 -10.08 22.01 3.96
C GLU A 390 -11.27 21.22 3.39
N VAL A 391 -11.00 20.40 2.38
CA VAL A 391 -12.01 19.47 1.82
C VAL A 391 -12.37 18.41 2.84
N LEU A 392 -11.40 17.82 3.53
CA LEU A 392 -11.62 16.83 4.58
C LEU A 392 -12.46 17.43 5.74
N LYS A 393 -12.15 18.66 6.17
CA LYS A 393 -12.93 19.38 7.19
C LYS A 393 -14.39 19.57 6.75
N SER A 394 -14.61 20.01 5.51
CA SER A 394 -15.94 20.18 4.96
C SER A 394 -16.71 18.87 4.85
N LEU A 395 -16.06 17.78 4.40
CA LEU A 395 -16.69 16.46 4.32
C LEU A 395 -17.09 15.91 5.69
N LEU A 396 -16.26 16.09 6.72
CA LEU A 396 -16.58 15.67 8.09
C LEU A 396 -17.78 16.46 8.64
N ALA A 397 -17.84 17.77 8.38
CA ALA A 397 -18.97 18.60 8.80
C ALA A 397 -20.25 18.25 8.05
N GLU A 398 -20.21 18.16 6.72
CA GLU A 398 -21.40 17.96 5.88
C GLU A 398 -21.99 16.56 5.97
N ARG A 399 -21.13 15.51 5.90
CA ARG A 399 -21.59 14.10 5.88
C ARG A 399 -21.85 13.53 7.27
N TYR A 400 -21.05 13.95 8.25
CA TYR A 400 -21.07 13.31 9.58
C TYR A 400 -21.46 14.26 10.71
N GLY A 401 -21.69 15.56 10.42
CA GLY A 401 -22.00 16.56 11.42
C GLY A 401 -20.88 16.72 12.47
N LEU A 402 -19.61 16.45 12.07
CA LEU A 402 -18.45 16.52 12.94
C LEU A 402 -17.61 17.74 12.53
N ASP A 403 -17.69 18.80 13.36
CA ASP A 403 -16.88 20.00 13.17
C ASP A 403 -15.53 19.83 13.86
N VAL A 404 -14.49 19.65 13.08
CA VAL A 404 -13.12 19.39 13.55
C VAL A 404 -12.19 20.55 13.21
N GLU A 405 -11.18 20.76 14.04
CA GLU A 405 -10.02 21.56 13.70
C GLU A 405 -8.80 20.66 13.48
N PHE A 406 -7.80 21.17 12.79
CA PHE A 406 -6.54 20.48 12.57
C PHE A 406 -5.40 21.32 13.14
N ASP A 407 -4.46 20.66 13.77
CA ASP A 407 -3.22 21.29 14.23
C ASP A 407 -2.31 21.66 13.05
N SER A 408 -1.23 22.39 13.33
CA SER A 408 -0.31 22.95 12.31
C SER A 408 0.37 21.93 11.38
N GLY A 409 0.16 20.67 11.58
CA GLY A 409 0.69 19.57 10.77
C GLY A 409 2.20 19.36 10.89
N GLY A 410 2.62 18.14 11.04
CA GLY A 410 4.01 17.68 10.99
C GLY A 410 4.48 17.33 9.57
N ILE A 411 5.79 17.38 9.36
CA ILE A 411 6.41 16.87 8.13
C ILE A 411 6.62 15.36 8.29
N LEU A 412 6.29 14.59 7.26
CA LEU A 412 6.60 13.17 7.21
C LEU A 412 8.03 13.00 6.68
N TYR A 413 8.95 12.77 7.60
CA TYR A 413 10.34 12.47 7.29
C TYR A 413 10.50 10.99 6.89
N LYS A 414 11.60 10.69 6.18
CA LYS A 414 12.07 9.33 5.91
C LYS A 414 13.54 9.21 6.30
N GLU A 415 14.01 7.97 6.48
CA GLU A 415 15.42 7.71 6.78
C GLU A 415 16.05 6.80 5.74
N THR A 416 17.37 6.91 5.57
CA THR A 416 18.15 6.06 4.67
C THR A 416 19.59 5.96 5.15
N ILE A 417 20.40 5.21 4.43
CA ILE A 417 21.86 5.14 4.63
C ILE A 417 22.61 5.68 3.42
N THR A 418 23.86 6.07 3.62
CA THR A 418 24.73 6.61 2.57
C THR A 418 25.82 5.65 2.13
N GLU A 419 26.10 4.60 2.90
CA GLU A 419 27.09 3.56 2.59
C GLU A 419 26.51 2.17 2.88
N ALA A 420 27.02 1.17 2.18
CA ALA A 420 26.62 -0.21 2.41
C ALA A 420 27.15 -0.72 3.74
N ILE A 421 26.33 -1.42 4.48
CA ILE A 421 26.67 -2.01 5.80
C ILE A 421 26.08 -3.42 5.94
N GLU A 422 26.72 -4.24 6.74
CA GLU A 422 26.18 -5.53 7.15
C GLU A 422 25.44 -5.40 8.48
N GLY A 423 24.21 -5.89 8.55
CA GLY A 423 23.45 -6.09 9.76
C GLY A 423 23.38 -7.57 10.13
N VAL A 424 23.61 -7.88 11.41
CA VAL A 424 23.59 -9.24 11.94
C VAL A 424 22.51 -9.35 13.01
N GLY A 425 21.62 -10.30 12.86
CA GLY A 425 20.61 -10.63 13.85
C GLY A 425 20.68 -12.09 14.27
N HIS A 426 20.73 -12.31 15.56
CA HIS A 426 20.76 -13.63 16.16
C HIS A 426 19.64 -13.79 17.17
N TYR A 427 18.95 -14.92 17.11
CA TYR A 427 17.86 -15.23 18.02
C TYR A 427 17.96 -16.69 18.45
N GLU A 428 18.46 -16.91 19.68
CA GLU A 428 18.71 -18.22 20.25
C GLU A 428 18.27 -18.27 21.73
N PRO A 429 16.97 -18.06 22.04
CA PRO A 429 16.47 -18.45 23.35
C PRO A 429 16.42 -19.97 23.45
N LEU A 430 16.17 -20.49 24.67
CA LEU A 430 16.21 -21.95 24.93
C LEU A 430 15.38 -22.73 23.87
N ARG A 431 16.03 -23.66 23.15
CA ARG A 431 15.46 -24.50 22.07
C ARG A 431 15.04 -23.77 20.79
N HIS A 432 15.49 -22.55 20.58
CA HIS A 432 15.31 -21.79 19.34
C HIS A 432 16.65 -21.43 18.74
N TYR A 433 16.73 -21.26 17.43
CA TYR A 433 17.94 -20.82 16.77
C TYR A 433 17.65 -20.22 15.40
N ALA A 434 18.03 -18.98 15.18
CA ALA A 434 18.13 -18.38 13.86
C ALA A 434 19.21 -17.30 13.83
N GLU A 435 20.02 -17.30 12.79
CA GLU A 435 20.99 -16.25 12.51
C GLU A 435 20.81 -15.75 11.09
N VAL A 436 20.77 -14.44 10.92
CA VAL A 436 20.53 -13.75 9.65
C VAL A 436 21.56 -12.65 9.45
N HIS A 437 22.19 -12.64 8.31
CA HIS A 437 23.11 -11.60 7.86
C HIS A 437 22.51 -10.87 6.66
N LEU A 438 22.32 -9.59 6.79
CA LEU A 438 21.74 -8.72 5.78
C LEU A 438 22.75 -7.68 5.32
N LYS A 439 22.88 -7.52 4.01
CA LYS A 439 23.58 -6.40 3.42
C LYS A 439 22.55 -5.29 3.16
N LEU A 440 22.73 -4.15 3.80
CA LEU A 440 21.96 -2.94 3.60
C LEU A 440 22.75 -2.03 2.64
N GLU A 441 22.19 -1.66 1.52
CA GLU A 441 22.84 -0.83 0.49
C GLU A 441 21.96 0.37 0.15
N PRO A 442 22.56 1.58 -0.01
CA PRO A 442 21.81 2.73 -0.48
C PRO A 442 21.44 2.55 -1.96
N LEU A 443 20.27 3.04 -2.34
CA LEU A 443 19.79 3.15 -3.71
C LEU A 443 19.66 4.63 -4.14
N PRO A 444 19.53 4.90 -5.43
CA PRO A 444 19.18 6.23 -5.93
C PRO A 444 17.85 6.72 -5.33
N ARG A 445 17.73 8.03 -5.15
CA ARG A 445 16.51 8.64 -4.60
C ARG A 445 15.27 8.29 -5.42
N GLY A 446 14.18 7.98 -4.72
CA GLY A 446 12.91 7.56 -5.30
C GLY A 446 12.86 6.09 -5.73
N SER A 447 13.88 5.29 -5.36
CA SER A 447 13.90 3.85 -5.66
C SER A 447 13.07 3.01 -4.68
N GLY A 448 12.69 3.58 -3.54
CA GLY A 448 11.99 2.88 -2.47
C GLY A 448 12.80 1.75 -1.82
N MET A 449 12.12 0.80 -1.19
CA MET A 449 12.73 -0.38 -0.59
C MET A 449 12.80 -1.53 -1.60
N GLN A 450 13.94 -2.23 -1.64
CA GLN A 450 14.13 -3.43 -2.45
C GLN A 450 14.69 -4.56 -1.61
N PHE A 451 14.18 -5.78 -1.82
CA PHE A 451 14.60 -6.95 -1.08
C PHE A 451 15.14 -8.02 -2.04
N ALA A 452 16.22 -8.71 -1.60
CA ALA A 452 16.84 -9.75 -2.40
C ALA A 452 17.50 -10.81 -1.52
N ALA A 453 17.73 -12.00 -2.09
CA ALA A 453 18.55 -13.04 -1.46
C ALA A 453 19.74 -13.38 -2.37
N ASN A 454 20.93 -13.41 -1.78
CA ASN A 454 22.18 -13.85 -2.40
C ASN A 454 22.94 -14.77 -1.43
N CYS A 455 22.21 -15.68 -0.81
CA CYS A 455 22.72 -16.69 0.10
C CYS A 455 22.77 -18.05 -0.59
N ARG A 456 23.82 -18.84 -0.33
CA ARG A 456 23.96 -20.18 -0.90
C ARG A 456 22.96 -21.14 -0.26
N GLU A 457 22.39 -22.03 -1.06
CA GLU A 457 21.41 -23.03 -0.58
C GLU A 457 22.05 -24.02 0.43
N GLU A 458 23.37 -24.21 0.32
CA GLU A 458 24.16 -25.03 1.26
C GLU A 458 24.31 -24.38 2.67
N GLU A 459 24.21 -23.04 2.74
CA GLU A 459 24.31 -22.27 3.99
C GLU A 459 22.93 -22.09 4.64
N LEU A 460 21.91 -21.82 3.81
CA LEU A 460 20.53 -21.65 4.25
C LEU A 460 19.58 -22.17 3.17
N ASP A 461 18.69 -23.10 3.50
CA ASP A 461 17.69 -23.66 2.60
C ASP A 461 16.78 -22.57 2.00
N LYS A 462 16.37 -22.75 0.73
CA LYS A 462 15.53 -21.79 -0.01
C LYS A 462 14.23 -21.43 0.66
N ASN A 463 13.63 -22.34 1.44
CA ASN A 463 12.39 -22.04 2.13
C ASN A 463 12.62 -21.01 3.24
N TRP A 464 13.73 -21.14 3.98
CA TRP A 464 14.15 -20.16 4.98
C TRP A 464 14.53 -18.82 4.33
N GLN A 465 15.24 -18.85 3.18
CA GLN A 465 15.52 -17.62 2.45
C GLN A 465 14.25 -16.87 2.03
N ARG A 466 13.24 -17.57 1.50
CA ARG A 466 11.94 -16.98 1.16
C ARG A 466 11.24 -16.41 2.39
N LEU A 467 11.30 -17.13 3.51
CA LEU A 467 10.69 -16.68 4.75
C LEU A 467 11.34 -15.39 5.26
N VAL A 468 12.68 -15.28 5.20
CA VAL A 468 13.38 -14.01 5.53
C VAL A 468 12.91 -12.88 4.63
N LEU A 469 12.77 -13.10 3.31
CA LEU A 469 12.25 -12.08 2.39
C LEU A 469 10.81 -11.69 2.75
N THR A 470 9.93 -12.64 3.05
CA THR A 470 8.58 -12.35 3.53
C THR A 470 8.61 -11.50 4.80
N HIS A 471 9.51 -11.78 5.76
CA HIS A 471 9.63 -10.99 6.98
C HIS A 471 10.20 -9.59 6.75
N LEU A 472 10.98 -9.39 5.69
CA LEU A 472 11.41 -8.05 5.27
C LEU A 472 10.28 -7.25 4.62
N GLU A 473 9.38 -7.91 3.90
CA GLU A 473 8.25 -7.28 3.19
C GLU A 473 7.03 -7.01 4.09
N GLU A 474 6.79 -7.85 5.10
CA GLU A 474 5.59 -7.77 5.96
C GLU A 474 5.55 -6.57 6.90
N LYS A 475 6.69 -5.88 7.12
CA LYS A 475 6.81 -4.78 8.09
C LYS A 475 7.42 -3.54 7.46
N GLN A 476 6.85 -2.37 7.75
CA GLN A 476 7.53 -1.11 7.49
C GLN A 476 8.68 -0.94 8.48
N HIS A 477 9.92 -0.99 7.98
CA HIS A 477 11.11 -0.82 8.81
C HIS A 477 11.33 0.65 9.15
N LEU A 478 11.62 0.92 10.42
CA LEU A 478 11.89 2.26 10.94
C LEU A 478 13.39 2.52 11.09
N GLY A 479 13.79 3.77 10.86
CA GLY A 479 15.15 4.25 11.05
C GLY A 479 15.54 4.41 12.52
N VAL A 480 16.74 4.95 12.74
CA VAL A 480 17.35 5.08 14.08
C VAL A 480 17.66 6.53 14.47
N LEU A 481 17.33 7.51 13.60
CA LEU A 481 17.51 8.92 13.89
C LEU A 481 16.30 9.52 14.62
N ILE A 482 15.11 9.31 14.06
CA ILE A 482 13.85 9.80 14.60
C ILE A 482 12.73 8.72 14.57
N GLY A 483 13.08 7.49 14.21
CA GLY A 483 12.10 6.41 14.03
C GLY A 483 11.25 6.57 12.77
N ALA A 484 11.68 7.35 11.78
CA ALA A 484 10.96 7.52 10.52
C ALA A 484 11.09 6.30 9.60
N PRO A 485 10.13 6.08 8.67
CA PRO A 485 10.18 4.96 7.73
C PRO A 485 11.45 4.98 6.86
N LEU A 486 12.01 3.79 6.60
CA LEU A 486 13.15 3.64 5.69
C LEU A 486 12.73 3.77 4.22
N THR A 487 13.62 4.33 3.41
CA THR A 487 13.45 4.42 1.95
C THR A 487 14.80 4.39 1.22
N ASP A 488 14.75 4.15 -0.09
CA ASP A 488 15.90 4.17 -1.00
C ASP A 488 17.04 3.26 -0.55
N MET A 489 16.67 2.04 -0.16
CA MET A 489 17.59 1.01 0.31
C MET A 489 17.28 -0.34 -0.32
N LYS A 490 18.34 -1.10 -0.55
CA LYS A 490 18.26 -2.52 -0.89
C LYS A 490 18.75 -3.34 0.29
N ILE A 491 17.94 -4.27 0.75
CA ILE A 491 18.30 -5.22 1.79
C ILE A 491 18.47 -6.59 1.14
N THR A 492 19.68 -7.14 1.22
CA THR A 492 20.02 -8.43 0.60
C THR A 492 20.41 -9.44 1.69
N LEU A 493 19.72 -10.56 1.75
CA LEU A 493 20.15 -11.69 2.57
C LEU A 493 21.43 -12.28 1.98
N ILE A 494 22.56 -12.21 2.72
CA ILE A 494 23.86 -12.65 2.26
C ILE A 494 24.33 -13.94 2.92
N ALA A 495 23.93 -14.18 4.18
CA ALA A 495 24.21 -15.42 4.90
C ALA A 495 23.15 -15.65 5.97
N GLY A 496 23.02 -16.88 6.42
CA GLY A 496 22.12 -17.23 7.50
C GLY A 496 22.31 -18.67 7.93
N ARG A 497 21.80 -19.00 9.11
CA ARG A 497 21.90 -20.34 9.64
C ARG A 497 20.64 -20.74 10.38
N ALA A 498 20.18 -21.96 10.10
CA ALA A 498 19.10 -22.65 10.79
C ALA A 498 19.65 -23.87 11.53
N HIS A 499 18.96 -24.27 12.59
CA HIS A 499 19.25 -25.52 13.28
C HIS A 499 18.13 -26.54 13.02
N LEU A 500 18.47 -27.74 12.56
CA LEU A 500 17.52 -28.78 12.10
C LEU A 500 16.43 -29.16 13.12
N LYS A 501 16.66 -28.93 14.42
CA LYS A 501 15.73 -29.31 15.49
C LYS A 501 15.14 -28.15 16.27
N HIS A 502 15.74 -26.96 16.13
CA HIS A 502 15.48 -25.83 17.01
C HIS A 502 15.14 -24.55 16.25
N THR A 503 14.95 -24.60 14.93
CA THR A 503 14.55 -23.44 14.14
C THR A 503 13.09 -23.51 13.76
N GLU A 504 12.35 -22.48 14.10
CA GLU A 504 10.96 -22.26 13.71
C GLU A 504 10.81 -20.97 12.88
N GLY A 505 9.67 -20.80 12.20
CA GLY A 505 9.45 -19.63 11.34
C GLY A 505 9.54 -18.29 12.10
N GLY A 506 9.03 -18.25 13.32
CA GLY A 506 9.09 -17.08 14.19
C GLY A 506 10.51 -16.65 14.61
N ASP A 507 11.47 -17.58 14.64
CA ASP A 507 12.86 -17.29 14.98
C ASP A 507 13.51 -16.43 13.89
N PHE A 508 13.26 -16.77 12.64
CA PHE A 508 13.74 -15.99 11.51
C PHE A 508 13.12 -14.59 11.46
N ARG A 509 11.85 -14.43 11.87
CA ARG A 509 11.23 -13.09 12.01
C ARG A 509 12.04 -12.27 13.02
N GLN A 510 12.30 -12.82 14.20
CA GLN A 510 13.04 -12.15 15.25
C GLN A 510 14.48 -11.82 14.83
N ALA A 511 15.17 -12.77 14.20
CA ALA A 511 16.54 -12.56 13.73
C ALA A 511 16.60 -11.53 12.60
N THR A 512 15.65 -11.55 11.65
CA THR A 512 15.58 -10.62 10.52
C THR A 512 15.38 -9.17 10.99
N TYR A 513 14.42 -8.92 11.90
CA TYR A 513 14.18 -7.57 12.40
C TYR A 513 15.38 -7.02 13.17
N ARG A 514 16.02 -7.87 13.99
CA ARG A 514 17.26 -7.51 14.70
C ARG A 514 18.41 -7.22 13.73
N ALA A 515 18.53 -7.99 12.65
CA ALA A 515 19.57 -7.78 11.65
C ALA A 515 19.42 -6.41 10.95
N VAL A 516 18.21 -6.04 10.57
CA VAL A 516 17.92 -4.70 10.00
C VAL A 516 18.29 -3.63 11.01
N ARG A 517 17.78 -3.74 12.24
CA ARG A 517 17.96 -2.72 13.28
C ARG A 517 19.42 -2.60 13.69
N GLN A 518 20.11 -3.70 13.91
CA GLN A 518 21.54 -3.74 14.25
C GLN A 518 22.40 -3.09 13.15
N GLY A 519 22.11 -3.37 11.87
CA GLY A 519 22.80 -2.75 10.75
C GLY A 519 22.62 -1.23 10.71
N LEU A 520 21.40 -0.74 11.00
CA LEU A 520 21.12 0.70 11.09
C LEU A 520 21.85 1.36 12.27
N MET A 521 21.88 0.70 13.44
CA MET A 521 22.63 1.20 14.60
C MET A 521 24.14 1.30 14.28
N MET A 522 24.70 0.30 13.60
CA MET A 522 26.08 0.35 13.15
C MET A 522 26.33 1.47 12.13
N ALA A 523 25.38 1.69 11.19
CA ALA A 523 25.46 2.81 10.25
C ALA A 523 25.41 4.16 10.96
N ASN A 524 24.56 4.28 11.99
CA ASN A 524 24.47 5.51 12.80
C ASN A 524 25.75 5.78 13.58
N GLN A 525 26.35 4.77 14.19
CA GLN A 525 27.63 4.88 14.92
C GLN A 525 28.75 5.49 14.04
N ILE A 526 28.78 5.10 12.77
CA ILE A 526 29.77 5.63 11.81
C ILE A 526 29.26 6.85 11.03
N LYS A 527 28.12 7.43 11.42
CA LYS A 527 27.47 8.62 10.83
C LYS A 527 27.14 8.45 9.33
N LYS A 528 26.62 7.29 8.97
CA LYS A 528 26.22 6.94 7.60
C LYS A 528 24.69 6.79 7.46
N THR A 529 23.94 7.15 8.46
CA THR A 529 22.49 7.36 8.39
C THR A 529 22.19 8.76 7.90
N GLN A 530 21.07 8.94 7.22
CA GLN A 530 20.65 10.23 6.68
C GLN A 530 19.14 10.41 6.84
N LEU A 531 18.76 11.57 7.42
CA LEU A 531 17.37 12.01 7.46
C LEU A 531 16.98 12.65 6.13
N LEU A 532 15.81 12.32 5.64
CA LEU A 532 15.23 12.84 4.41
C LEU A 532 13.95 13.60 4.72
N GLU A 533 13.77 14.71 4.03
CA GLU A 533 12.53 15.49 4.04
C GLU A 533 11.93 15.62 2.64
N PRO A 534 10.61 15.81 2.52
CA PRO A 534 9.97 16.03 1.23
C PRO A 534 10.31 17.42 0.69
N TRP A 535 10.46 17.51 -0.63
CA TRP A 535 10.76 18.75 -1.35
C TRP A 535 9.71 19.03 -2.42
N TYR A 536 9.38 20.33 -2.59
CA TYR A 536 8.61 20.82 -3.73
C TYR A 536 9.52 21.22 -4.88
N SER A 537 9.12 20.90 -6.10
CA SER A 537 9.45 21.67 -7.29
C SER A 537 8.45 22.81 -7.37
N PHE A 538 8.90 24.04 -7.51
CA PHE A 538 8.04 25.20 -7.58
C PHE A 538 8.19 25.98 -8.89
N ARG A 539 7.09 26.59 -9.32
CA ARG A 539 7.08 27.63 -10.35
C ARG A 539 6.33 28.84 -9.80
N LEU A 540 7.06 29.92 -9.62
CA LEU A 540 6.58 31.17 -9.05
C LEU A 540 6.54 32.24 -10.13
N GLU A 541 5.38 32.77 -10.44
CA GLU A 541 5.15 33.87 -11.36
C GLU A 541 4.79 35.10 -10.55
N VAL A 542 5.57 36.17 -10.68
CA VAL A 542 5.37 37.42 -9.94
C VAL A 542 5.58 38.64 -10.87
N PRO A 543 5.00 39.79 -10.52
CA PRO A 543 5.38 41.04 -11.19
C PRO A 543 6.90 41.26 -11.14
N ALA A 544 7.52 41.72 -12.23
CA ALA A 544 8.96 41.86 -12.33
C ALA A 544 9.57 42.73 -11.19
N GLU A 545 8.82 43.67 -10.65
CA GLU A 545 9.20 44.49 -9.47
C GLU A 545 9.37 43.65 -8.18
N ASN A 546 8.72 42.47 -8.09
CA ASN A 546 8.74 41.64 -6.91
C ASN A 546 9.75 40.47 -6.98
N ILE A 547 10.44 40.29 -8.12
CA ILE A 547 11.33 39.13 -8.33
C ILE A 547 12.49 39.04 -7.33
N GLY A 548 13.07 40.21 -6.97
CA GLY A 548 14.14 40.28 -5.99
C GLY A 548 13.73 39.83 -4.58
N ARG A 549 12.48 40.14 -4.19
CA ARG A 549 11.88 39.62 -2.95
C ARG A 549 11.68 38.12 -3.04
N ALA A 550 11.07 37.63 -4.11
CA ALA A 550 10.84 36.23 -4.32
C ALA A 550 12.13 35.39 -4.22
N MET A 551 13.21 35.84 -4.88
CA MET A 551 14.54 35.22 -4.79
C MET A 551 15.07 35.19 -3.34
N SER A 552 14.96 36.30 -2.61
CA SER A 552 15.39 36.36 -1.21
C SER A 552 14.56 35.47 -0.29
N ASP A 553 13.25 35.41 -0.51
CA ASP A 553 12.35 34.54 0.26
C ASP A 553 12.67 33.06 0.01
N VAL A 554 12.89 32.63 -1.24
CA VAL A 554 13.27 31.25 -1.57
C VAL A 554 14.64 30.90 -0.94
N GLN A 555 15.61 31.80 -0.95
CA GLN A 555 16.90 31.58 -0.26
C GLN A 555 16.73 31.43 1.24
N ARG A 556 15.90 32.28 1.88
CA ARG A 556 15.59 32.16 3.30
C ARG A 556 14.90 30.84 3.66
N MET A 557 14.15 30.27 2.75
CA MET A 557 13.48 28.97 2.85
C MET A 557 14.39 27.79 2.52
N GLU A 558 15.71 28.01 2.40
CA GLU A 558 16.71 27.00 2.03
C GLU A 558 16.43 26.33 0.66
N GLY A 559 15.69 27.03 -0.22
CA GLY A 559 15.40 26.61 -1.57
C GLY A 559 16.51 26.96 -2.56
N SER A 560 16.51 26.27 -3.70
CA SER A 560 17.34 26.57 -4.86
C SER A 560 16.47 26.97 -6.03
N PHE A 561 16.98 27.86 -6.90
CA PHE A 561 16.23 28.31 -8.06
C PHE A 561 17.13 28.53 -9.26
N ASP A 562 16.54 28.40 -10.44
CA ASP A 562 17.16 28.72 -11.71
C ASP A 562 17.12 30.24 -11.99
N PRO A 563 17.95 30.76 -12.90
CA PRO A 563 17.88 32.16 -13.28
C PRO A 563 16.45 32.56 -13.67
N PRO A 564 15.94 33.71 -13.16
CA PRO A 564 14.58 34.12 -13.44
C PRO A 564 14.37 34.44 -14.93
N GLU A 565 13.27 33.96 -15.49
CA GLU A 565 12.84 34.27 -16.85
C GLU A 565 11.87 35.45 -16.82
N THR A 566 12.14 36.49 -17.60
CA THR A 566 11.22 37.62 -17.74
C THR A 566 10.35 37.43 -18.99
N ALA A 567 9.04 37.58 -18.84
CA ALA A 567 8.12 37.49 -19.95
C ALA A 567 8.44 38.56 -21.03
N PRO A 568 8.08 38.33 -22.31
CA PRO A 568 8.39 39.25 -23.41
C PRO A 568 7.82 40.64 -23.21
N ASP A 569 6.74 40.82 -22.42
CA ASP A 569 6.13 42.10 -22.09
C ASP A 569 6.91 42.87 -20.99
N GLY A 570 7.90 42.26 -20.36
CA GLY A 570 8.70 42.83 -19.28
C GLY A 570 7.93 43.08 -17.95
N GLN A 571 6.66 42.66 -17.85
CA GLN A 571 5.82 42.95 -16.68
C GLN A 571 5.83 41.83 -15.64
N THR A 572 5.99 40.59 -16.07
CA THR A 572 6.03 39.40 -15.21
C THR A 572 7.39 38.70 -15.28
N ALA A 573 7.79 38.09 -14.18
CA ALA A 573 8.99 37.26 -14.10
C ALA A 573 8.61 35.91 -13.49
N THR A 574 9.19 34.84 -14.01
CA THR A 574 8.99 33.47 -13.56
C THR A 574 10.28 32.98 -12.89
N LEU A 575 10.14 32.38 -11.70
CA LEU A 575 11.21 31.74 -10.94
C LEU A 575 10.85 30.28 -10.77
N THR A 576 11.71 29.37 -11.23
CA THR A 576 11.56 27.90 -11.06
C THR A 576 12.64 27.40 -10.13
N GLY A 577 12.37 26.32 -9.42
CA GLY A 577 13.35 25.73 -8.51
C GLY A 577 12.78 24.69 -7.58
N PHE A 578 13.52 24.45 -6.49
CA PHE A 578 13.16 23.46 -5.49
C PHE A 578 13.30 24.05 -4.08
N ALA A 579 12.40 23.65 -3.18
CA ALA A 579 12.48 24.05 -1.77
C ALA A 579 11.88 22.98 -0.84
N PRO A 580 12.31 22.91 0.45
CA PRO A 580 11.73 22.01 1.43
C PRO A 580 10.23 22.28 1.65
N VAL A 581 9.43 21.22 1.80
CA VAL A 581 8.00 21.33 2.14
C VAL A 581 7.84 22.08 3.47
N ALA A 582 8.72 21.79 4.43
CA ALA A 582 8.68 22.39 5.77
C ALA A 582 8.64 23.91 5.75
N THR A 583 9.39 24.55 4.85
CA THR A 583 9.55 26.01 4.80
C THR A 583 8.65 26.68 3.77
N MET A 584 8.28 25.97 2.69
CA MET A 584 7.55 26.55 1.55
C MET A 584 6.03 26.35 1.60
N ARG A 585 5.50 25.42 2.42
CA ARG A 585 4.07 25.08 2.43
C ARG A 585 3.12 26.25 2.64
N SER A 586 3.51 27.25 3.45
CA SER A 586 2.71 28.45 3.75
C SER A 586 2.99 29.64 2.81
N TYR A 587 4.01 29.54 1.98
CA TYR A 587 4.46 30.64 1.10
C TYR A 587 3.43 31.09 0.04
N PRO A 588 2.52 30.23 -0.49
CA PRO A 588 1.46 30.70 -1.39
C PRO A 588 0.64 31.87 -0.85
N MET A 589 0.32 31.88 0.45
CA MET A 589 -0.40 32.96 1.12
C MET A 589 0.41 34.26 1.15
N GLU A 590 1.72 34.15 1.40
CA GLU A 590 2.62 35.31 1.38
C GLU A 590 2.73 35.90 -0.03
N VAL A 591 2.86 35.05 -1.06
CA VAL A 591 2.92 35.46 -2.46
C VAL A 591 1.69 36.27 -2.85
N VAL A 592 0.50 35.77 -2.55
CA VAL A 592 -0.76 36.50 -2.81
C VAL A 592 -0.77 37.86 -2.10
N SER A 593 -0.28 37.89 -0.84
CA SER A 593 -0.27 39.12 -0.04
C SER A 593 0.65 40.19 -0.63
N TYR A 594 1.93 39.90 -0.87
CA TYR A 594 2.86 40.97 -1.31
C TYR A 594 2.71 41.30 -2.80
N THR A 595 2.17 40.40 -3.63
CA THR A 595 1.90 40.71 -5.03
C THR A 595 0.49 41.31 -5.26
N ARG A 596 -0.29 41.48 -4.20
CA ARG A 596 -1.70 41.95 -4.24
C ARG A 596 -2.56 41.07 -5.16
N GLY A 597 -2.39 39.76 -5.06
CA GLY A 597 -3.15 38.77 -5.86
C GLY A 597 -2.68 38.61 -7.32
N ARG A 598 -1.57 39.25 -7.72
CA ARG A 598 -1.02 39.16 -9.10
C ARG A 598 0.03 38.03 -9.23
N GLY A 599 0.52 37.50 -8.14
CA GLY A 599 1.50 36.39 -8.12
C GLY A 599 0.83 35.04 -8.05
N HIS A 600 1.39 34.06 -8.75
CA HIS A 600 0.94 32.67 -8.74
C HIS A 600 2.09 31.76 -8.39
N LEU A 601 1.89 30.90 -7.39
CA LEU A 601 2.85 29.89 -6.97
C LEU A 601 2.25 28.49 -7.18
N ASN A 602 2.87 27.72 -8.05
CA ASN A 602 2.54 26.31 -8.28
C ASN A 602 3.58 25.45 -7.57
N LEU A 603 3.14 24.55 -6.69
CA LEU A 603 3.95 23.59 -5.96
C LEU A 603 3.65 22.19 -6.45
N THR A 604 4.68 21.38 -6.66
CA THR A 604 4.56 19.97 -7.02
C THR A 604 5.58 19.18 -6.21
N LEU A 605 5.15 18.07 -5.59
CA LEU A 605 6.08 17.23 -4.85
C LEU A 605 7.12 16.62 -5.80
N ASP A 606 8.41 16.85 -5.49
CA ASP A 606 9.54 16.34 -6.27
C ASP A 606 10.14 15.05 -5.67
N GLY A 607 9.75 14.70 -4.45
CA GLY A 607 10.25 13.53 -3.71
C GLY A 607 11.01 13.93 -2.45
N TYR A 608 11.87 13.02 -1.99
CA TYR A 608 12.62 13.17 -0.75
C TYR A 608 14.09 13.52 -1.01
N ARG A 609 14.62 14.51 -0.28
CA ARG A 609 16.01 14.93 -0.34
C ARG A 609 16.61 15.00 1.08
N PRO A 610 17.93 15.10 1.24
CA PRO A 610 18.55 15.29 2.56
C PRO A 610 17.91 16.45 3.31
N CYS A 611 17.57 16.22 4.57
CA CYS A 611 16.95 17.24 5.44
C CYS A 611 17.93 18.39 5.70
N HIS A 612 17.49 19.62 5.44
CA HIS A 612 18.34 20.82 5.54
C HIS A 612 18.73 21.13 7.00
N ASN A 613 17.85 20.86 7.96
CA ASN A 613 18.07 21.12 9.39
C ASN A 613 17.99 19.83 10.23
N ALA A 614 18.55 18.71 9.71
CA ALA A 614 18.44 17.39 10.32
C ALA A 614 18.80 17.35 11.81
N ALA A 615 19.80 18.11 12.24
CA ALA A 615 20.24 18.15 13.64
C ALA A 615 19.14 18.68 14.57
N GLU A 616 18.47 19.75 14.18
CA GLU A 616 17.36 20.35 14.95
C GLU A 616 16.16 19.42 15.04
N VAL A 617 15.84 18.73 13.92
CA VAL A 617 14.72 17.78 13.88
C VAL A 617 15.00 16.57 14.78
N ILE A 618 16.21 16.02 14.74
CA ILE A 618 16.61 14.88 15.57
C ILE A 618 16.55 15.27 17.06
N GLU A 619 17.07 16.43 17.40
CA GLU A 619 17.02 16.93 18.78
C GLU A 619 15.57 17.19 19.26
N ALA A 620 14.72 17.73 18.39
CA ALA A 620 13.32 18.02 18.73
C ALA A 620 12.46 16.76 18.93
N VAL A 621 12.73 15.70 18.17
CA VAL A 621 11.99 14.42 18.28
C VAL A 621 12.48 13.59 19.47
N ASP A 622 13.77 13.72 19.85
CA ASP A 622 14.41 13.04 20.99
C ASP A 622 14.16 11.51 21.02
N TYR A 623 14.28 10.87 19.85
CA TYR A 623 14.04 9.45 19.71
C TYR A 623 15.26 8.64 20.17
N GLU A 624 15.03 7.73 21.12
CA GLU A 624 16.06 6.85 21.67
C GLU A 624 15.95 5.41 21.08
N PRO A 625 16.71 5.10 20.02
CA PRO A 625 16.58 3.82 19.31
C PRO A 625 16.94 2.59 20.15
N GLU A 626 17.71 2.73 21.23
CA GLU A 626 18.07 1.65 22.15
C GLU A 626 16.92 1.29 23.09
N HIS A 627 16.01 2.23 23.37
CA HIS A 627 14.87 2.05 24.25
C HIS A 627 13.59 1.63 23.49
N ASP A 628 13.63 1.52 22.16
CA ASP A 628 12.51 1.06 21.34
C ASP A 628 12.33 -0.46 21.45
N LEU A 629 11.47 -0.89 22.35
CA LEU A 629 11.19 -2.30 22.64
C LEU A 629 10.49 -3.02 21.47
N ASP A 630 9.77 -2.30 20.61
CA ASP A 630 9.08 -2.83 19.43
C ASP A 630 10.06 -3.13 18.29
N ASN A 631 11.22 -2.46 18.28
CA ASN A 631 12.28 -2.61 17.29
C ASN A 631 13.65 -2.84 17.94
N PRO A 632 13.85 -3.95 18.68
CA PRO A 632 15.09 -4.20 19.41
C PRO A 632 16.27 -4.41 18.45
N ALA A 633 17.39 -3.77 18.73
CA ALA A 633 18.64 -3.94 18.00
C ALA A 633 19.52 -5.08 18.59
N ASP A 634 19.36 -5.39 19.86
CA ASP A 634 20.10 -6.40 20.58
C ASP A 634 19.72 -7.81 20.13
N SER A 635 20.67 -8.72 20.16
CA SER A 635 20.46 -10.12 19.80
C SER A 635 20.42 -11.02 21.04
N VAL A 636 19.77 -12.18 20.90
CA VAL A 636 19.66 -13.17 21.98
C VAL A 636 20.50 -14.38 21.62
N PHE A 637 21.44 -14.71 22.48
CA PHE A 637 22.33 -15.89 22.38
C PHE A 637 22.08 -16.85 23.52
N CYS A 638 22.46 -18.10 23.35
CA CYS A 638 22.34 -19.13 24.37
C CYS A 638 23.74 -19.65 24.83
N SER A 639 23.96 -19.72 26.12
CA SER A 639 25.13 -20.36 26.68
C SER A 639 24.73 -21.24 27.87
N HIS A 640 25.18 -22.49 27.89
CA HIS A 640 24.87 -23.47 28.93
C HIS A 640 23.37 -23.65 29.23
N GLY A 641 22.53 -23.51 28.18
CA GLY A 641 21.07 -23.64 28.29
C GLY A 641 20.34 -22.43 28.86
N ALA A 642 21.03 -21.30 29.02
CA ALA A 642 20.40 -20.01 29.38
C ALA A 642 20.55 -18.99 28.27
N GLY A 643 19.43 -18.37 27.85
CA GLY A 643 19.45 -17.26 26.94
C GLY A 643 20.00 -15.99 27.60
N PHE A 644 20.79 -15.21 26.89
CA PHE A 644 21.29 -13.91 27.35
C PHE A 644 21.27 -12.89 26.20
N VAL A 645 21.07 -11.65 26.54
CA VAL A 645 21.01 -10.56 25.57
C VAL A 645 22.43 -10.05 25.31
N VAL A 646 22.78 -9.90 24.05
CA VAL A 646 24.04 -9.30 23.59
C VAL A 646 23.71 -7.95 22.97
N PRO A 647 24.28 -6.84 23.48
CA PRO A 647 24.08 -5.52 22.90
C PRO A 647 24.48 -5.47 21.41
N TRP A 648 23.78 -4.67 20.63
CA TRP A 648 23.94 -4.57 19.18
C TRP A 648 25.40 -4.31 18.73
N GLU A 649 26.20 -3.57 19.52
CA GLU A 649 27.62 -3.30 19.25
C GLU A 649 28.48 -4.57 19.27
N GLN A 650 28.09 -5.54 20.09
CA GLN A 650 28.87 -6.76 20.37
C GLN A 650 28.38 -7.98 19.56
N VAL A 651 27.25 -7.89 18.86
CA VAL A 651 26.65 -9.00 18.11
C VAL A 651 27.65 -9.63 17.14
N ARG A 652 28.42 -8.82 16.42
CA ARG A 652 29.44 -9.32 15.48
C ARG A 652 30.56 -10.15 16.13
N SER A 653 30.86 -9.94 17.40
CA SER A 653 31.89 -10.75 18.13
C SER A 653 31.34 -12.09 18.60
N HIS A 654 30.02 -12.28 18.64
CA HIS A 654 29.31 -13.47 19.09
C HIS A 654 28.66 -14.28 17.94
N MET A 655 28.57 -13.71 16.72
CA MET A 655 27.95 -14.38 15.56
C MET A 655 28.58 -15.75 15.26
N HIS A 656 27.77 -16.70 14.83
CA HIS A 656 28.19 -18.08 14.53
C HIS A 656 28.51 -18.29 13.04
N VAL A 657 28.04 -17.39 12.16
CA VAL A 657 28.27 -17.45 10.71
C VAL A 657 29.15 -16.27 10.29
N ASP A 658 30.02 -16.51 9.34
CA ASP A 658 30.87 -15.49 8.74
C ASP A 658 30.42 -15.29 7.29
N SER A 659 29.77 -14.18 7.02
CA SER A 659 29.27 -13.84 5.67
C SER A 659 30.37 -13.52 4.66
N GLY A 660 31.60 -13.26 5.14
CA GLY A 660 32.73 -12.82 4.32
C GLY A 660 32.64 -11.35 3.88
N TRP A 661 31.61 -10.60 4.31
CA TRP A 661 31.44 -9.18 4.00
C TRP A 661 32.56 -8.32 4.60
N GLY A 662 33.09 -7.37 3.82
CA GLY A 662 34.15 -6.45 4.28
C GLY A 662 35.56 -7.03 4.29
N ARG A 663 35.76 -8.27 3.86
CA ARG A 663 37.11 -8.81 3.70
C ARG A 663 37.74 -8.34 2.40
N THR A 664 38.77 -7.53 2.48
CA THR A 664 39.81 -7.47 1.46
C THR A 664 40.43 -8.86 1.32
N ALA A 665 40.85 -9.26 0.12
CA ALA A 665 41.38 -10.60 -0.17
C ALA A 665 42.28 -11.13 0.94
N PRO A 666 42.09 -12.39 1.37
CA PRO A 666 42.78 -12.91 2.57
C PRO A 666 44.29 -12.80 2.46
N THR A 667 44.91 -12.22 3.46
CA THR A 667 46.38 -12.21 3.59
C THR A 667 46.91 -13.63 3.74
N ALA A 668 48.13 -13.88 3.34
CA ALA A 668 48.77 -15.20 3.43
C ALA A 668 48.75 -15.83 4.84
N GLU A 669 48.62 -14.99 5.89
CA GLU A 669 48.50 -15.43 7.29
C GLU A 669 47.09 -15.95 7.62
N GLU A 670 46.01 -15.37 7.04
CA GLU A 670 44.64 -15.85 7.28
C GLU A 670 44.36 -17.17 6.57
N THR A 671 45.01 -17.42 5.43
CA THR A 671 44.96 -18.71 4.74
C THR A 671 45.57 -19.81 5.59
N ALA A 672 46.57 -19.50 6.43
CA ALA A 672 47.21 -20.43 7.35
C ALA A 672 46.37 -20.73 8.62
N ALA A 673 45.44 -19.89 8.98
CA ALA A 673 44.53 -20.06 10.12
C ALA A 673 43.32 -20.98 9.83
N ARG A 674 42.99 -21.21 8.53
CA ARG A 674 41.88 -22.08 8.12
C ARG A 674 41.92 -23.50 8.71
N PRO A 675 43.09 -24.18 8.83
CA PRO A 675 43.17 -25.51 9.46
C PRO A 675 42.79 -25.51 10.95
N ARG A 676 43.08 -24.43 11.69
CA ARG A 676 42.72 -24.32 13.11
C ARG A 676 41.23 -24.16 13.37
N ARG A 677 40.50 -23.46 12.48
CA ARG A 677 39.02 -23.33 12.57
C ARG A 677 38.31 -24.63 12.21
N MET A 678 38.81 -25.39 11.22
CA MET A 678 38.27 -26.72 10.93
C MET A 678 38.53 -27.73 12.08
N ALA A 679 39.64 -27.59 12.81
CA ALA A 679 39.91 -28.42 13.99
C ALA A 679 38.95 -28.07 15.15
N ALA A 680 38.62 -26.80 15.37
CA ALA A 680 37.62 -26.37 16.36
C ALA A 680 36.20 -26.83 15.97
N TYR A 681 35.85 -26.84 14.67
CA TYR A 681 34.57 -27.39 14.20
C TYR A 681 34.48 -28.91 14.37
N ARG A 682 35.57 -29.66 14.22
CA ARG A 682 35.63 -31.10 14.53
C ARG A 682 35.49 -31.38 16.02
N ALA A 683 36.07 -30.53 16.87
CA ALA A 683 35.91 -30.64 18.32
C ALA A 683 34.45 -30.47 18.75
N THR A 684 33.69 -29.52 18.14
CA THR A 684 32.26 -29.34 18.41
C THR A 684 31.43 -30.57 17.99
N LEU A 685 31.79 -31.25 16.88
CA LEU A 685 31.13 -32.48 16.44
C LEU A 685 31.42 -33.67 17.37
N GLU A 686 32.59 -33.71 18.01
CA GLU A 686 32.95 -34.71 19.02
C GLU A 686 32.19 -34.46 20.31
N GLU A 687 32.02 -33.21 20.74
CA GLU A 687 31.16 -32.80 21.86
C GLU A 687 29.70 -33.14 21.65
N ASP A 688 29.15 -32.93 20.46
CA ASP A 688 27.79 -33.32 20.09
C ASP A 688 27.58 -34.84 20.11
N ALA A 689 28.61 -35.60 19.68
CA ALA A 689 28.58 -37.06 19.76
C ALA A 689 28.66 -37.58 21.21
N GLU A 690 29.34 -36.83 22.09
CA GLU A 690 29.41 -37.13 23.52
C GLU A 690 28.11 -36.79 24.24
N LEU A 691 27.49 -35.69 23.93
CA LEU A 691 26.13 -35.28 24.36
C LEU A 691 25.09 -36.31 23.93
N LEU A 692 25.16 -36.80 22.70
CA LEU A 692 24.27 -37.85 22.20
C LEU A 692 24.41 -39.15 23.00
N LYS A 693 25.66 -39.57 23.36
CA LYS A 693 25.91 -40.72 24.20
C LYS A 693 25.39 -40.53 25.63
N ILE A 694 25.50 -39.34 26.19
CA ILE A 694 24.93 -38.98 27.50
C ILE A 694 23.41 -39.07 27.45
N PHE A 695 22.81 -38.57 26.40
CA PHE A 695 21.35 -38.61 26.18
C PHE A 695 20.82 -40.05 26.03
N GLU A 696 21.52 -40.90 25.23
CA GLU A 696 21.16 -42.31 25.06
C GLU A 696 21.32 -43.11 26.35
N ARG A 697 22.28 -42.73 27.18
CA ARG A 697 22.52 -43.34 28.50
C ARG A 697 21.46 -42.97 29.54
N THR A 698 20.86 -41.81 29.39
CA THR A 698 19.86 -41.28 30.34
C THR A 698 18.43 -41.65 29.93
N TYR A 699 18.11 -41.69 28.63
CA TYR A 699 16.76 -41.85 28.09
C TYR A 699 16.58 -43.11 27.20
N GLY A 700 17.64 -43.91 26.99
CA GLY A 700 17.61 -45.12 26.16
C GLY A 700 17.89 -44.86 24.67
N PRO A 701 18.20 -45.93 23.89
CA PRO A 701 18.64 -45.79 22.51
C PRO A 701 17.52 -45.26 21.60
N ILE A 702 17.84 -44.25 20.82
CA ILE A 702 16.92 -43.66 19.81
C ILE A 702 16.75 -44.68 18.66
N LYS A 703 15.58 -45.28 18.54
CA LYS A 703 15.21 -46.15 17.40
C LYS A 703 14.98 -45.29 16.15
N ARG A 704 16.04 -45.03 15.39
CA ARG A 704 15.94 -44.47 14.03
C ARG A 704 16.16 -45.56 12.99
N ASP A 705 15.32 -45.61 11.98
CA ASP A 705 15.55 -46.41 10.77
C ASP A 705 16.54 -45.65 9.88
N PRO A 706 17.82 -46.09 9.77
CA PRO A 706 18.86 -45.38 9.00
C PRO A 706 18.59 -45.39 7.48
N LEU A 707 17.61 -46.16 7.00
CA LEU A 707 17.27 -46.32 5.57
C LEU A 707 16.06 -45.45 5.13
N ALA A 708 15.44 -44.75 6.06
CA ALA A 708 14.29 -43.90 5.70
C ALA A 708 14.69 -42.72 4.79
N ALA A 709 15.92 -42.22 4.89
CA ALA A 709 16.45 -41.12 4.10
C ALA A 709 16.82 -41.49 2.64
N PHE A 710 16.93 -42.79 2.32
CA PHE A 710 17.37 -43.27 1.01
C PHE A 710 16.29 -43.97 0.19
N ARG A 711 15.03 -43.93 0.61
CA ARG A 711 13.93 -44.43 -0.23
C ARG A 711 13.59 -43.42 -1.33
N PRO A 712 13.69 -43.77 -2.63
CA PRO A 712 13.27 -42.87 -3.70
C PRO A 712 11.78 -42.59 -3.54
N VAL A 713 11.44 -41.28 -3.46
CA VAL A 713 10.06 -40.84 -3.46
C VAL A 713 9.45 -41.23 -4.79
N GLN A 714 8.58 -42.23 -4.81
CA GLN A 714 7.74 -42.54 -5.96
C GLN A 714 6.87 -41.30 -6.20
N LYS A 715 7.01 -40.73 -7.40
CA LYS A 715 6.10 -39.67 -7.88
C LYS A 715 4.68 -40.28 -7.89
N ARG A 716 3.88 -39.91 -6.91
CA ARG A 716 2.45 -40.12 -6.95
C ARG A 716 1.90 -39.22 -8.06
N GLU A 717 1.28 -39.84 -9.04
CA GLU A 717 0.41 -39.17 -10.02
C GLU A 717 -0.64 -38.36 -9.22
N ARG A 718 -0.88 -37.15 -9.66
CA ARG A 718 -1.93 -36.30 -9.08
C ARG A 718 -3.28 -36.96 -9.40
N PRO A 719 -4.13 -37.24 -8.40
CA PRO A 719 -5.51 -37.60 -8.69
C PRO A 719 -6.26 -36.37 -9.18
N ASP A 720 -7.09 -36.54 -10.20
CA ASP A 720 -8.06 -35.53 -10.62
C ASP A 720 -8.99 -35.18 -9.45
N PHE A 721 -9.03 -33.88 -9.11
CA PHE A 721 -9.93 -33.38 -8.08
C PHE A 721 -11.35 -33.30 -8.65
N ALA A 722 -12.16 -34.33 -8.43
CA ALA A 722 -13.61 -34.23 -8.43
C ALA A 722 -14.02 -33.48 -7.15
N ALA A 723 -14.86 -32.44 -7.28
CA ALA A 723 -15.37 -31.65 -6.17
C ALA A 723 -16.27 -32.51 -5.27
N GLU A 724 -15.70 -33.14 -4.26
CA GLU A 724 -16.45 -33.73 -3.16
C GLU A 724 -16.66 -32.69 -2.06
N GLN A 725 -17.89 -32.66 -1.55
CA GLN A 725 -18.37 -31.82 -0.49
C GLN A 725 -17.46 -31.93 0.75
N TRP A 726 -16.80 -30.82 1.12
CA TRP A 726 -16.00 -30.73 2.32
C TRP A 726 -16.96 -30.58 3.50
N GLU A 727 -17.17 -31.64 4.28
CA GLU A 727 -17.65 -31.50 5.65
C GLU A 727 -16.54 -30.79 6.44
N ILE A 728 -16.86 -29.59 6.98
CA ILE A 728 -15.94 -28.83 7.83
C ILE A 728 -15.72 -29.64 9.09
N ALA A 729 -14.53 -30.20 9.27
CA ALA A 729 -14.18 -30.89 10.51
C ALA A 729 -14.23 -29.89 11.68
N PRO A 730 -14.80 -30.29 12.84
CA PRO A 730 -14.94 -29.38 13.97
C PRO A 730 -13.57 -28.86 14.46
N GLU A 731 -13.51 -27.57 14.77
CA GLU A 731 -12.35 -26.93 15.36
C GLU A 731 -12.25 -27.29 16.86
N TYR A 732 -11.02 -27.55 17.35
CA TYR A 732 -10.77 -27.84 18.75
C TYR A 732 -10.16 -26.61 19.41
N LEU A 733 -10.73 -26.17 20.54
CA LEU A 733 -10.22 -25.09 21.39
C LEU A 733 -9.85 -25.63 22.76
N LEU A 734 -8.54 -25.63 23.07
CA LEU A 734 -8.03 -25.94 24.40
C LEU A 734 -7.81 -24.64 25.17
N VAL A 735 -8.23 -24.61 26.43
CA VAL A 735 -8.16 -23.41 27.28
C VAL A 735 -7.48 -23.76 28.59
N ASP A 736 -6.38 -23.08 28.92
CA ASP A 736 -5.78 -23.16 30.25
C ASP A 736 -6.60 -22.34 31.23
N GLY A 737 -7.34 -23.03 32.09
CA GLY A 737 -8.32 -22.41 32.96
C GLY A 737 -7.74 -21.46 34.00
N TYR A 738 -6.64 -21.79 34.64
CA TYR A 738 -6.03 -20.89 35.64
C TYR A 738 -5.32 -19.70 35.00
N ASN A 739 -4.65 -19.89 33.86
CA ASN A 739 -4.05 -18.80 33.10
C ASN A 739 -5.08 -17.77 32.68
N ILE A 740 -6.26 -18.23 32.21
CA ILE A 740 -7.36 -17.32 31.83
C ILE A 740 -7.98 -16.65 33.07
N ILE A 741 -8.23 -17.38 34.16
CA ILE A 741 -8.79 -16.81 35.41
C ILE A 741 -7.90 -15.66 35.90
N PHE A 742 -6.59 -15.85 35.92
CA PHE A 742 -5.67 -14.82 36.45
C PHE A 742 -5.40 -13.68 35.45
N ALA A 743 -5.63 -13.90 34.16
CA ALA A 743 -5.43 -12.90 33.13
C ALA A 743 -6.66 -11.97 32.92
N TRP A 744 -7.86 -12.42 33.27
CA TRP A 744 -9.06 -11.60 33.11
C TRP A 744 -9.43 -10.90 34.42
N ASP A 745 -9.49 -9.57 34.42
CA ASP A 745 -9.66 -8.75 35.63
C ASP A 745 -10.88 -9.15 36.48
N GLU A 746 -12.03 -9.44 35.86
CA GLU A 746 -13.27 -9.86 36.56
C GLU A 746 -13.09 -11.21 37.27
N LEU A 747 -12.48 -12.18 36.59
CA LEU A 747 -12.26 -13.52 37.15
C LEU A 747 -11.15 -13.51 38.19
N ASN A 748 -10.12 -12.67 37.99
CA ASN A 748 -9.04 -12.47 38.94
C ASN A 748 -9.55 -11.83 40.26
N ALA A 749 -10.46 -10.87 40.16
CA ALA A 749 -11.09 -10.29 41.34
C ALA A 749 -11.92 -11.37 42.10
N LEU A 750 -12.70 -12.16 41.37
CA LEU A 750 -13.52 -13.23 41.94
C LEU A 750 -12.66 -14.36 42.53
N SER A 751 -11.52 -14.68 41.96
CA SER A 751 -10.60 -15.73 42.45
C SER A 751 -9.98 -15.41 43.81
N LYS A 752 -9.87 -14.12 44.18
CA LYS A 752 -9.42 -13.66 45.52
C LYS A 752 -10.42 -13.90 46.59
N GLU A 753 -11.73 -13.97 46.25
CA GLU A 753 -12.81 -14.27 47.17
C GLU A 753 -13.08 -15.78 47.21
N SER A 754 -13.19 -16.43 46.05
CA SER A 754 -13.39 -17.88 45.94
C SER A 754 -12.87 -18.39 44.57
N LEU A 755 -11.88 -19.26 44.61
CA LEU A 755 -11.34 -19.87 43.41
C LEU A 755 -12.35 -20.78 42.69
N ASP A 756 -13.22 -21.46 43.48
CA ASP A 756 -14.29 -22.30 42.94
C ASP A 756 -15.36 -21.46 42.21
N ALA A 757 -15.70 -20.30 42.77
CA ALA A 757 -16.64 -19.38 42.11
C ALA A 757 -16.05 -18.85 40.79
N ALA A 758 -14.76 -18.54 40.73
CA ALA A 758 -14.08 -18.10 39.52
C ALA A 758 -14.03 -19.22 38.45
N ARG A 759 -13.80 -20.50 38.85
CA ARG A 759 -13.85 -21.65 37.95
C ARG A 759 -15.27 -21.84 37.36
N HIS A 760 -16.30 -21.83 38.17
CA HIS A 760 -17.69 -21.95 37.68
C HIS A 760 -18.08 -20.80 36.77
N ARG A 761 -17.64 -19.58 37.10
CA ARG A 761 -17.91 -18.40 36.25
C ARG A 761 -17.23 -18.51 34.88
N LEU A 762 -15.99 -18.97 34.82
CA LEU A 762 -15.29 -19.24 33.56
C LEU A 762 -16.00 -20.34 32.76
N MET A 763 -16.38 -21.45 33.40
CA MET A 763 -17.12 -22.54 32.75
C MET A 763 -18.41 -22.03 32.10
N ASP A 764 -19.21 -21.21 32.80
CA ASP A 764 -20.45 -20.62 32.26
C ASP A 764 -20.19 -19.72 31.03
N ILE A 765 -19.16 -18.86 31.11
CA ILE A 765 -18.77 -18.00 30.00
C ILE A 765 -18.39 -18.85 28.77
N LEU A 766 -17.60 -19.89 28.98
CA LEU A 766 -17.14 -20.75 27.90
C LEU A 766 -18.25 -21.65 27.33
N CYS A 767 -19.26 -22.04 28.12
CA CYS A 767 -20.44 -22.71 27.62
C CYS A 767 -21.23 -21.83 26.63
N ASN A 768 -21.39 -20.54 26.93
CA ASN A 768 -22.07 -19.60 26.04
C ASN A 768 -21.25 -19.40 24.75
N TYR A 769 -19.95 -19.23 24.87
CA TYR A 769 -19.04 -19.13 23.74
C TYR A 769 -19.09 -20.36 22.82
N GLN A 770 -19.00 -21.57 23.38
CA GLN A 770 -19.08 -22.83 22.64
C GLN A 770 -20.41 -22.99 21.90
N GLY A 771 -21.53 -22.66 22.58
CA GLY A 771 -22.86 -22.72 21.98
C GLY A 771 -23.02 -21.87 20.72
N PHE A 772 -22.31 -20.74 20.66
CA PHE A 772 -22.30 -19.84 19.49
C PHE A 772 -21.32 -20.30 18.41
N LYS A 773 -20.08 -20.60 18.78
CA LYS A 773 -18.99 -20.97 17.84
C LYS A 773 -19.06 -22.43 17.36
N LYS A 774 -19.77 -23.30 18.06
CA LYS A 774 -19.90 -24.73 17.75
C LYS A 774 -18.57 -25.50 17.60
N CYS A 775 -17.53 -25.06 18.30
CA CYS A 775 -16.23 -25.74 18.39
C CYS A 775 -16.25 -26.85 19.48
N VAL A 776 -15.29 -27.77 19.47
CA VAL A 776 -15.04 -28.70 20.58
C VAL A 776 -14.16 -27.99 21.61
N LEU A 777 -14.71 -27.57 22.73
CA LEU A 777 -14.01 -26.81 23.76
C LEU A 777 -13.58 -27.72 24.90
N ILE A 778 -12.27 -27.70 25.23
CA ILE A 778 -11.66 -28.46 26.32
C ILE A 778 -10.99 -27.46 27.27
N LEU A 779 -11.56 -27.32 28.46
CA LEU A 779 -11.05 -26.47 29.52
C LEU A 779 -10.19 -27.30 30.47
N VAL A 780 -8.93 -26.91 30.70
CA VAL A 780 -7.97 -27.67 31.50
C VAL A 780 -7.65 -26.93 32.79
N PHE A 781 -7.73 -27.61 33.92
CA PHE A 781 -7.32 -27.11 35.24
C PHE A 781 -6.24 -27.98 35.85
N ASP A 782 -5.21 -27.38 36.42
CA ASP A 782 -4.16 -28.07 37.18
C ASP A 782 -4.69 -28.71 38.43
N ALA A 783 -4.35 -30.00 38.66
CA ALA A 783 -4.64 -30.73 39.88
C ALA A 783 -3.84 -30.25 41.10
N TYR A 784 -2.76 -29.51 40.90
CA TYR A 784 -1.89 -28.99 41.95
C TYR A 784 -2.63 -28.28 43.11
N ARG A 785 -3.86 -27.81 42.87
CA ARG A 785 -4.68 -27.11 43.85
C ARG A 785 -5.88 -27.93 44.35
N VAL A 786 -5.98 -29.22 43.99
CA VAL A 786 -6.98 -30.17 44.49
C VAL A 786 -6.26 -31.43 44.99
N PRO A 787 -5.88 -31.48 46.26
CA PRO A 787 -5.11 -32.62 46.80
C PRO A 787 -5.86 -33.94 46.65
N GLY A 788 -5.23 -34.97 46.07
CA GLY A 788 -5.78 -36.33 45.99
C GLY A 788 -6.59 -36.66 44.75
N SER A 789 -6.59 -35.80 43.69
CA SER A 789 -7.31 -36.09 42.45
C SER A 789 -6.54 -37.07 41.54
N PRO A 790 -7.18 -38.17 41.12
CA PRO A 790 -6.59 -39.14 40.18
C PRO A 790 -6.62 -38.64 38.72
N GLY A 791 -7.02 -37.38 38.47
CA GLY A 791 -7.36 -36.80 37.20
C GLY A 791 -8.76 -37.20 36.75
N SER A 792 -9.61 -36.23 36.39
CA SER A 792 -10.96 -36.47 35.92
C SER A 792 -11.22 -35.67 34.64
N ILE A 793 -12.06 -36.24 33.77
CA ILE A 793 -12.62 -35.55 32.60
C ILE A 793 -14.12 -35.52 32.83
N GLU A 794 -14.64 -34.34 32.96
CA GLU A 794 -16.06 -34.11 33.23
C GLU A 794 -16.70 -33.35 32.06
N GLN A 795 -17.94 -33.64 31.73
CA GLN A 795 -18.69 -32.84 30.78
C GLN A 795 -19.53 -31.83 31.54
N TYR A 796 -19.19 -30.53 31.40
CA TYR A 796 -19.94 -29.44 31.95
C TYR A 796 -20.79 -28.81 30.86
N HIS A 797 -22.10 -29.09 30.84
CA HIS A 797 -23.02 -28.73 29.77
C HIS A 797 -22.52 -29.14 28.36
N ASN A 798 -22.02 -28.18 27.59
CA ASN A 798 -21.54 -28.36 26.21
C ASN A 798 -20.01 -28.30 26.07
N ILE A 799 -19.27 -28.17 27.16
CA ILE A 799 -17.79 -28.16 27.17
C ILE A 799 -17.22 -29.35 27.94
N HIS A 800 -15.99 -29.74 27.61
CA HIS A 800 -15.23 -30.75 28.36
C HIS A 800 -14.31 -30.05 29.37
N VAL A 801 -14.39 -30.41 30.64
CA VAL A 801 -13.52 -29.91 31.71
C VAL A 801 -12.60 -31.02 32.15
N VAL A 802 -11.31 -30.75 32.14
CA VAL A 802 -10.26 -31.70 32.50
C VAL A 802 -9.54 -31.18 33.73
N TYR A 803 -9.48 -32.03 34.77
CA TYR A 803 -8.58 -31.82 35.90
C TYR A 803 -7.41 -32.79 35.74
N THR A 804 -6.18 -32.25 35.67
CA THR A 804 -4.97 -33.05 35.44
C THR A 804 -4.63 -33.95 36.61
N LYS A 805 -3.72 -34.90 36.41
CA LYS A 805 -3.24 -35.78 37.52
C LYS A 805 -2.23 -35.01 38.40
N GLU A 806 -2.02 -35.44 39.60
CA GLU A 806 -1.17 -34.81 40.64
C GLU A 806 0.27 -34.50 40.20
N ALA A 807 0.78 -35.13 39.12
CA ALA A 807 2.10 -34.89 38.55
C ALA A 807 2.07 -34.30 37.11
N GLU A 808 0.91 -33.97 36.59
CA GLU A 808 0.73 -33.45 35.22
C GLU A 808 0.19 -32.01 35.29
N THR A 809 0.90 -31.02 34.73
CA THR A 809 0.43 -29.64 34.64
C THR A 809 -0.57 -29.47 33.47
N ALA A 810 -1.37 -28.38 33.49
CA ALA A 810 -2.27 -28.04 32.39
C ALA A 810 -1.48 -27.94 31.07
N ASP A 811 -0.28 -27.32 31.13
CA ASP A 811 0.61 -27.17 30.00
C ASP A 811 0.99 -28.51 29.38
N MET A 812 1.43 -29.46 30.20
CA MET A 812 1.80 -30.82 29.72
C MET A 812 0.63 -31.57 29.12
N PHE A 813 -0.58 -31.41 29.69
CA PHE A 813 -1.78 -32.00 29.12
C PHE A 813 -2.14 -31.38 27.77
N ILE A 814 -2.13 -30.04 27.67
CA ILE A 814 -2.41 -29.29 26.45
C ILE A 814 -1.41 -29.64 25.35
N GLU A 815 -0.13 -29.71 25.69
CA GLU A 815 0.93 -30.12 24.73
C GLU A 815 0.66 -31.53 24.19
N ARG A 816 0.39 -32.49 25.04
CA ARG A 816 0.12 -33.88 24.64
C ARG A 816 -1.11 -33.98 23.75
N VAL A 817 -2.22 -33.36 24.13
CA VAL A 817 -3.47 -33.38 23.37
C VAL A 817 -3.31 -32.65 22.04
N THR A 818 -2.61 -31.53 22.02
CA THR A 818 -2.29 -30.78 20.80
C THR A 818 -1.46 -31.62 19.83
N HIS A 819 -0.47 -32.37 20.34
CA HIS A 819 0.35 -33.27 19.52
C HIS A 819 -0.47 -34.44 18.94
N GLU A 820 -1.43 -34.97 19.68
CA GLU A 820 -2.27 -36.10 19.24
C GLU A 820 -3.33 -35.66 18.19
N ILE A 821 -3.96 -34.52 18.42
CA ILE A 821 -5.11 -34.04 17.59
C ILE A 821 -4.63 -33.16 16.44
N GLY A 822 -3.58 -32.35 16.60
CA GLY A 822 -3.10 -31.35 15.66
C GLY A 822 -2.65 -31.89 14.30
N LYS A 823 -2.36 -33.20 14.18
CA LYS A 823 -1.94 -33.83 12.91
C LYS A 823 -3.03 -33.87 11.84
N ASN A 824 -4.30 -33.89 12.24
CA ASN A 824 -5.44 -34.10 11.33
C ASN A 824 -6.59 -33.10 11.54
N ARG A 825 -6.51 -32.17 12.48
CA ARG A 825 -7.61 -31.25 12.83
C ARG A 825 -7.07 -29.86 13.20
N ARG A 826 -7.91 -28.84 13.05
CA ARG A 826 -7.56 -27.46 13.50
C ARG A 826 -7.68 -27.38 15.01
N VAL A 827 -6.58 -27.03 15.66
CA VAL A 827 -6.49 -26.87 17.12
C VAL A 827 -6.10 -25.44 17.44
N ARG A 828 -6.85 -24.80 18.34
CA ARG A 828 -6.51 -23.50 18.94
C ARG A 828 -6.26 -23.68 20.43
N VAL A 829 -5.30 -22.92 20.97
CA VAL A 829 -5.00 -22.95 22.41
C VAL A 829 -4.99 -21.55 22.98
N ALA A 830 -5.80 -21.34 24.01
CA ALA A 830 -5.93 -20.07 24.73
C ALA A 830 -5.15 -20.15 26.07
N THR A 831 -4.03 -19.41 26.16
CA THR A 831 -3.17 -19.30 27.34
C THR A 831 -2.47 -17.95 27.39
N SER A 832 -2.09 -17.49 28.60
CA SER A 832 -1.28 -16.28 28.81
C SER A 832 0.21 -16.59 29.05
N ASP A 833 0.58 -17.86 29.26
CA ASP A 833 1.97 -18.22 29.53
C ASP A 833 2.85 -18.13 28.30
N GLY A 834 3.92 -17.32 28.38
CA GLY A 834 4.87 -17.08 27.29
C GLY A 834 5.70 -18.32 26.91
N MET A 835 5.87 -19.27 27.82
CA MET A 835 6.63 -20.51 27.59
C MET A 835 5.79 -21.58 26.88
N GLU A 836 4.53 -21.72 27.27
CA GLU A 836 3.55 -22.61 26.64
C GLU A 836 3.27 -22.23 25.18
N GLN A 837 3.30 -20.93 24.91
CA GLN A 837 3.03 -20.34 23.57
C GLN A 837 4.00 -20.85 22.49
N VAL A 838 5.21 -21.22 22.85
CA VAL A 838 6.25 -21.66 21.92
C VAL A 838 6.07 -23.14 21.57
N ILE A 839 5.62 -23.96 22.53
CA ILE A 839 5.44 -25.40 22.35
C ILE A 839 4.22 -25.71 21.45
N ILE A 840 3.16 -24.93 21.59
CA ILE A 840 1.90 -25.08 20.88
C ILE A 840 2.04 -24.85 19.37
N LEU A 841 2.82 -23.84 18.96
CA LEU A 841 3.09 -23.54 17.55
C LEU A 841 3.88 -24.65 16.84
N GLY A 842 4.78 -25.37 17.55
CA GLY A 842 5.57 -26.48 17.02
C GLY A 842 4.74 -27.71 16.62
N HIS A 843 3.50 -27.81 17.07
CA HIS A 843 2.60 -28.93 16.80
C HIS A 843 1.43 -28.60 15.84
N GLY A 844 1.48 -27.42 15.18
CA GLY A 844 0.49 -27.02 14.15
C GLY A 844 -0.82 -26.47 14.73
N ALA A 845 -0.87 -26.10 16.01
CA ALA A 845 -2.03 -25.44 16.61
C ALA A 845 -1.90 -23.91 16.55
N LEU A 846 -3.04 -23.23 16.40
CA LEU A 846 -3.13 -21.78 16.42
C LEU A 846 -3.23 -21.27 17.86
N ARG A 847 -2.38 -20.32 18.22
CA ARG A 847 -2.38 -19.68 19.54
C ARG A 847 -3.39 -18.54 19.61
N VAL A 848 -4.03 -18.42 20.78
CA VAL A 848 -4.84 -17.25 21.15
C VAL A 848 -4.33 -16.75 22.51
N SER A 849 -3.88 -15.49 22.60
CA SER A 849 -3.50 -14.93 23.89
C SER A 849 -4.73 -14.76 24.80
N ALA A 850 -4.56 -14.78 26.12
CA ALA A 850 -5.68 -14.58 27.05
C ALA A 850 -6.43 -13.26 26.81
N ARG A 851 -5.74 -12.19 26.37
CA ARG A 851 -6.34 -10.92 26.02
C ARG A 851 -7.18 -11.03 24.73
N MET A 852 -6.61 -11.58 23.65
CA MET A 852 -7.36 -11.78 22.39
C MET A 852 -8.57 -12.70 22.62
N PHE A 853 -8.40 -13.72 23.43
CA PHE A 853 -9.49 -14.64 23.77
C PHE A 853 -10.60 -13.92 24.57
N HIS A 854 -10.23 -13.01 25.46
CA HIS A 854 -11.19 -12.17 26.19
C HIS A 854 -12.00 -11.27 25.25
N GLU A 855 -11.32 -10.61 24.32
CA GLU A 855 -11.97 -9.77 23.30
C GLU A 855 -12.93 -10.61 22.44
N GLU A 856 -12.49 -11.79 21.98
CA GLU A 856 -13.32 -12.69 21.18
C GLU A 856 -14.56 -13.19 21.94
N VAL A 857 -14.43 -13.49 23.23
CA VAL A 857 -15.54 -13.91 24.09
C VAL A 857 -16.52 -12.75 24.31
N GLN A 858 -16.01 -11.54 24.55
CA GLN A 858 -16.87 -10.36 24.71
C GLN A 858 -17.66 -10.03 23.43
N ASP A 859 -17.04 -10.20 22.26
CA ASP A 859 -17.72 -9.96 20.98
C ASP A 859 -18.82 -11.01 20.74
N VAL A 860 -18.55 -12.28 21.06
CA VAL A 860 -19.56 -13.33 21.01
C VAL A 860 -20.71 -13.03 21.98
N GLU A 861 -20.43 -12.56 23.19
CA GLU A 861 -21.47 -12.16 24.13
C GLU A 861 -22.31 -10.98 23.61
N LYS A 862 -21.70 -9.98 22.96
CA LYS A 862 -22.44 -8.88 22.32
C LYS A 862 -23.36 -9.39 21.21
N GLU A 863 -22.87 -10.33 20.39
CA GLU A 863 -23.67 -10.92 19.31
C GLU A 863 -24.83 -11.78 19.85
N ILE A 864 -24.59 -12.59 20.87
CA ILE A 864 -25.65 -13.35 21.56
C ILE A 864 -26.72 -12.39 22.08
N ARG A 865 -26.35 -11.27 22.72
CA ARG A 865 -27.31 -10.26 23.19
C ARG A 865 -28.12 -9.64 22.05
N ARG A 866 -27.50 -9.33 20.91
CA ARG A 866 -28.19 -8.83 19.70
C ARG A 866 -29.20 -9.85 19.17
N CYS A 867 -28.80 -11.13 19.07
CA CYS A 867 -29.69 -12.19 18.64
C CYS A 867 -30.91 -12.37 19.59
N ILE A 868 -30.72 -12.23 20.91
CA ILE A 868 -31.80 -12.33 21.91
C ILE A 868 -32.73 -11.10 21.84
N GLN A 869 -32.21 -9.91 21.51
CA GLN A 869 -33.00 -8.67 21.42
C GLN A 869 -33.73 -8.52 20.07
N GLY A 870 -33.55 -9.43 19.13
CA GLY A 870 -34.23 -9.41 17.83
C GLY A 870 -33.74 -8.36 16.86
N GLU A 871 -32.52 -7.84 17.04
CA GLU A 871 -31.84 -6.85 16.20
C GLU A 871 -30.91 -7.50 15.18
N ALA A 872 -31.15 -8.77 14.79
CA ALA A 872 -30.35 -9.50 13.80
C ALA A 872 -30.95 -9.38 12.39
#